data_7cb0e5c4eeae4cf248750bfbde952277
#
_entry.id   7cb0e5c4eeae4cf248750bfbde952277
#
_cell.length_a   1.000
_cell.length_b   1.000
_cell.length_c   1.000
_cell.angle_alpha   90.00
_cell.angle_beta   90.00
_cell.angle_gamma   90.00
#
_symmetry.space_group_name_H-M   'P 1'
#
loop_
_entity.id
_entity.type
_entity.pdbx_description
1 polymer ?
#
loop_
_entity_poly.entity_id
_entity_poly.type
_entity_poly.pdbx_seq_one_letter_code
_entity_poly.pdbx_strand_id
1 'polypeptide(L)'
;MLRKAISVFTLPVCMVVASCHKAPSATPLAVRSPDGRTEIVAGRLKSGGLAVRIRHDGRDVIAPSEVGLMPDGEAYGPVEIEGSQQITTANGGEASHGELLVKARERIGGKRALLLRLRAYDQGAAFRLELPPEPREGNIRLAAETSALRFPRDYACLAVRHAKYLNSHEGDYAPVRTSALQGSALYDLPLSCATGRGEETIAITESGVENYPGAYLVKGQSLGVALRLTPLPAADHLASILPRRQGLRTGWRTVLIADRPEQMIASTLVHDLAAPSRIAHAGWIKPGKASWGWWAGVKTSGVPDAGFNNPTYRHYIDFAARFGLPYFVIDWGWAARPNGDKSLADVTRFRPGVDIPALSRYAAARGVRLWLWTNWDAVGRDMDHVFALYERWGIAGIKVDYVYRQDQIAISYYHRLLAAAARHHLMVNIHGAPVPRGLERTYPNLMTEEGVMGAEYNKWSRSATAGHNVRLAYSRAIVGPMDYTPGGFRNTTPAAFKVRHTLPQVMTTRAQQLAMFVVYPSPLQSLADAPSAYVDAAGHLAPGSDFLRLVPASWDETHGVAGEWGRWIAVARRSGKRWFVGIMGDEQRRIVTIPFDFLGSGRWQMRAWVDGGKPTDTAGHWGTIREGTKLRVPLAPSGGAVMILDPA
;
A
#
# COMPACT_ATOMS: atom_id res chain seq x y z
N MET A 1 -75.47 80.96 -19.29
CA MET A 1 -74.40 80.81 -18.27
C MET A 1 -73.76 79.48 -18.44
N LEU A 2 -72.51 79.44 -18.82
CA LEU A 2 -71.76 78.23 -19.19
C LEU A 2 -71.41 77.36 -17.95
N ARG A 3 -71.62 76.06 -18.06
CA ARG A 3 -70.93 75.07 -17.21
C ARG A 3 -70.14 74.16 -18.12
N LYS A 4 -68.82 74.19 -17.94
CA LYS A 4 -67.85 73.34 -18.60
C LYS A 4 -67.87 71.92 -17.91
N ALA A 5 -68.01 70.90 -18.73
CA ALA A 5 -67.82 69.54 -18.31
C ALA A 5 -66.35 69.17 -18.49
N ILE A 6 -65.71 68.59 -17.43
CA ILE A 6 -64.34 68.05 -17.45
C ILE A 6 -64.49 66.51 -17.61
N SER A 7 -64.00 66.03 -18.78
CA SER A 7 -63.86 64.56 -19.00
C SER A 7 -62.57 64.07 -18.40
N VAL A 8 -62.67 63.08 -17.47
CA VAL A 8 -61.53 62.36 -16.91
C VAL A 8 -61.26 61.14 -17.78
N PHE A 9 -60.09 61.13 -18.44
CA PHE A 9 -59.59 59.95 -19.14
C PHE A 9 -58.91 59.04 -18.15
N THR A 10 -59.41 57.84 -17.94
CA THR A 10 -58.77 56.75 -17.21
C THR A 10 -57.96 55.88 -18.17
N LEU A 11 -56.62 55.90 -18.04
CA LEU A 11 -55.70 54.95 -18.71
C LEU A 11 -55.69 53.63 -17.99
N PRO A 12 -55.76 52.48 -18.69
CA PRO A 12 -55.55 51.18 -18.06
C PRO A 12 -54.06 50.94 -17.78
N VAL A 13 -53.70 50.72 -16.52
CA VAL A 13 -52.36 50.24 -16.11
C VAL A 13 -52.24 48.75 -16.47
N CYS A 14 -51.49 48.42 -17.53
CA CYS A 14 -51.06 47.07 -17.83
C CYS A 14 -50.03 46.63 -16.79
N MET A 15 -50.38 45.79 -15.83
CA MET A 15 -49.44 45.07 -14.99
C MET A 15 -48.68 44.03 -15.85
N VAL A 16 -47.44 44.31 -16.19
CA VAL A 16 -46.51 43.31 -16.73
C VAL A 16 -46.09 42.44 -15.57
N VAL A 17 -46.66 41.24 -15.48
CA VAL A 17 -46.16 40.16 -14.58
C VAL A 17 -44.84 39.68 -15.16
N ALA A 18 -43.74 40.19 -14.64
CA ALA A 18 -42.43 39.66 -14.93
C ALA A 18 -42.31 38.23 -14.32
N SER A 19 -42.51 37.21 -15.16
CA SER A 19 -42.18 35.85 -14.83
C SER A 19 -40.66 35.75 -14.59
N CYS A 20 -40.23 35.76 -13.33
CA CYS A 20 -38.88 35.39 -12.96
C CYS A 20 -38.66 33.91 -13.37
N HIS A 21 -38.18 33.70 -14.57
CA HIS A 21 -37.54 32.41 -14.89
C HIS A 21 -36.30 32.31 -14.02
N LYS A 22 -36.36 31.44 -12.98
CA LYS A 22 -35.14 30.99 -12.30
C LYS A 22 -34.21 30.44 -13.37
N ALA A 23 -33.07 31.10 -13.56
CA ALA A 23 -32.00 30.54 -14.37
C ALA A 23 -31.73 29.09 -13.89
N PRO A 24 -31.55 28.13 -14.80
CA PRO A 24 -31.28 26.77 -14.41
C PRO A 24 -30.06 26.79 -13.46
N SER A 25 -30.24 26.25 -12.26
CA SER A 25 -29.13 26.15 -11.30
C SER A 25 -28.00 25.42 -11.99
N ALA A 26 -26.83 26.04 -12.07
CA ALA A 26 -25.66 25.45 -12.69
C ALA A 26 -25.43 24.06 -12.02
N THR A 27 -25.36 23.03 -12.85
CA THR A 27 -25.15 21.65 -12.38
C THR A 27 -23.86 21.62 -11.55
N PRO A 28 -23.87 21.15 -10.29
CA PRO A 28 -22.68 21.18 -9.47
C PRO A 28 -21.58 20.29 -10.09
N LEU A 29 -20.39 20.85 -10.22
CA LEU A 29 -19.19 20.15 -10.73
C LEU A 29 -18.22 19.78 -9.59
N ALA A 30 -18.69 19.83 -8.36
CA ALA A 30 -17.91 19.56 -7.16
C ALA A 30 -18.62 18.55 -6.26
N VAL A 31 -17.83 17.75 -5.56
CA VAL A 31 -18.31 16.86 -4.50
C VAL A 31 -17.40 17.01 -3.28
N ARG A 32 -17.99 16.88 -2.09
CA ARG A 32 -17.31 17.01 -0.80
C ARG A 32 -17.34 15.72 -0.03
N SER A 33 -16.32 15.58 0.85
CA SER A 33 -16.28 14.54 1.89
C SER A 33 -17.44 14.71 2.89
N PRO A 34 -17.77 13.67 3.65
CA PRO A 34 -18.80 13.73 4.68
C PRO A 34 -18.56 14.82 5.72
N ASP A 35 -17.32 15.04 6.16
CA ASP A 35 -16.92 16.14 7.08
C ASP A 35 -16.89 17.52 6.41
N GLY A 36 -17.06 17.60 5.09
CA GLY A 36 -17.07 18.83 4.30
C GLY A 36 -15.69 19.47 4.05
N ARG A 37 -14.60 18.91 4.58
CA ARG A 37 -13.25 19.51 4.52
C ARG A 37 -12.55 19.27 3.20
N THR A 38 -12.71 18.06 2.61
CA THR A 38 -12.11 17.70 1.33
C THR A 38 -13.12 17.89 0.19
N GLU A 39 -12.70 18.59 -0.85
CA GLU A 39 -13.52 18.85 -2.04
C GLU A 39 -12.75 18.48 -3.29
N ILE A 40 -13.38 17.74 -4.22
CA ILE A 40 -12.86 17.52 -5.57
C ILE A 40 -13.79 18.14 -6.59
N VAL A 41 -13.23 18.90 -7.51
CA VAL A 41 -13.96 19.73 -8.48
C VAL A 41 -13.56 19.32 -9.90
N ALA A 42 -14.53 19.06 -10.76
CA ALA A 42 -14.33 18.98 -12.21
C ALA A 42 -14.43 20.36 -12.86
N GLY A 43 -13.71 20.56 -13.94
CA GLY A 43 -13.77 21.80 -14.71
C GLY A 43 -13.08 21.66 -16.06
N ARG A 44 -12.81 22.79 -16.68
CA ARG A 44 -12.03 22.87 -17.93
C ARG A 44 -10.86 23.83 -17.75
N LEU A 45 -9.73 23.49 -18.33
CA LEU A 45 -8.60 24.41 -18.46
C LEU A 45 -8.90 25.48 -19.54
N LYS A 46 -8.08 26.53 -19.61
CA LYS A 46 -8.14 27.52 -20.68
C LYS A 46 -7.95 26.91 -22.07
N SER A 47 -7.20 25.81 -22.17
CA SER A 47 -7.04 24.98 -23.38
C SER A 47 -8.35 24.30 -23.83
N GLY A 48 -9.35 24.22 -22.96
CA GLY A 48 -10.58 23.45 -23.15
C GLY A 48 -10.51 22.00 -22.66
N GLY A 49 -9.35 21.51 -22.25
CA GLY A 49 -9.19 20.15 -21.71
C GLY A 49 -9.92 19.97 -20.39
N LEU A 50 -10.39 18.71 -20.13
CA LEU A 50 -11.02 18.33 -18.87
C LEU A 50 -10.01 18.43 -17.73
N ALA A 51 -10.45 18.90 -16.57
CA ALA A 51 -9.58 19.14 -15.43
C ALA A 51 -10.20 18.72 -14.10
N VAL A 52 -9.33 18.37 -13.14
CA VAL A 52 -9.68 18.18 -11.74
C VAL A 52 -8.89 19.14 -10.86
N ARG A 53 -9.46 19.48 -9.71
CA ARG A 53 -8.86 20.28 -8.64
C ARG A 53 -9.23 19.63 -7.32
N ILE A 54 -8.28 19.52 -6.39
CA ILE A 54 -8.57 18.99 -5.05
C ILE A 54 -8.22 20.06 -4.02
N ARG A 55 -9.15 20.28 -3.10
CA ARG A 55 -9.04 21.24 -2.01
C ARG A 55 -9.21 20.55 -0.67
N HIS A 56 -8.48 21.04 0.31
CA HIS A 56 -8.65 20.68 1.72
C HIS A 56 -8.72 21.94 2.56
N ASP A 57 -9.71 22.04 3.44
CA ASP A 57 -10.02 23.26 4.20
C ASP A 57 -10.07 24.52 3.33
N GLY A 58 -10.73 24.40 2.16
CA GLY A 58 -10.90 25.51 1.22
C GLY A 58 -9.64 25.90 0.42
N ARG A 59 -8.51 25.20 0.58
CA ARG A 59 -7.22 25.51 -0.09
C ARG A 59 -6.83 24.39 -1.05
N ASP A 60 -6.18 24.75 -2.16
CA ASP A 60 -5.69 23.75 -3.10
C ASP A 60 -4.57 22.92 -2.51
N VAL A 61 -4.73 21.61 -2.54
CA VAL A 61 -3.65 20.61 -2.40
C VAL A 61 -3.22 20.10 -3.77
N ILE A 62 -4.15 20.03 -4.73
CA ILE A 62 -3.89 19.85 -6.15
C ILE A 62 -4.58 21.01 -6.89
N ALA A 63 -3.78 21.83 -7.57
CA ALA A 63 -4.26 22.92 -8.41
C ALA A 63 -4.98 22.38 -9.66
N PRO A 64 -5.77 23.18 -10.40
CA PRO A 64 -6.43 22.73 -11.61
C PRO A 64 -5.48 22.01 -12.56
N SER A 65 -5.74 20.74 -12.81
CA SER A 65 -4.86 19.77 -13.46
C SER A 65 -5.60 19.04 -14.57
N GLU A 66 -4.98 18.93 -15.74
CA GLU A 66 -5.55 18.22 -16.89
C GLU A 66 -5.71 16.73 -16.61
N VAL A 67 -6.83 16.16 -17.06
CA VAL A 67 -7.09 14.72 -17.02
C VAL A 67 -7.64 14.25 -18.36
N GLY A 68 -7.10 13.16 -18.88
CA GLY A 68 -7.47 12.69 -20.22
C GLY A 68 -6.87 11.34 -20.59
N LEU A 69 -7.27 10.86 -21.75
CA LEU A 69 -6.84 9.60 -22.34
C LEU A 69 -6.40 9.82 -23.80
N MET A 70 -5.63 8.88 -24.33
CA MET A 70 -5.22 8.82 -25.74
C MET A 70 -5.61 7.46 -26.34
N PRO A 71 -6.91 7.20 -26.54
CA PRO A 71 -7.36 5.99 -27.21
C PRO A 71 -7.08 6.10 -28.72
N ASP A 72 -6.71 4.96 -29.33
CA ASP A 72 -6.45 4.83 -30.76
C ASP A 72 -5.39 5.82 -31.32
N GLY A 73 -4.47 6.26 -30.45
CA GLY A 73 -3.38 7.18 -30.80
C GLY A 73 -3.78 8.68 -30.78
N GLU A 74 -5.03 9.01 -30.48
CA GLU A 74 -5.53 10.38 -30.49
C GLU A 74 -5.92 10.85 -29.08
N ALA A 75 -5.24 11.86 -28.56
CA ALA A 75 -5.63 12.52 -27.30
C ALA A 75 -7.02 13.17 -27.43
N TYR A 76 -7.73 13.26 -26.31
CA TYR A 76 -8.95 14.06 -26.27
C TYR A 76 -8.61 15.55 -26.47
N GLY A 77 -9.32 16.18 -27.41
CA GLY A 77 -9.29 17.63 -27.63
C GLY A 77 -10.11 18.40 -26.58
N PRO A 78 -10.42 19.67 -26.86
CA PRO A 78 -11.31 20.47 -26.03
C PRO A 78 -12.66 19.78 -25.83
N VAL A 79 -13.15 19.76 -24.58
CA VAL A 79 -14.41 19.10 -24.22
C VAL A 79 -15.49 20.11 -23.86
N GLU A 80 -16.74 19.69 -24.02
CA GLU A 80 -17.91 20.29 -23.40
C GLU A 80 -18.38 19.37 -22.25
N ILE A 81 -18.72 19.97 -21.10
CA ILE A 81 -19.34 19.23 -19.99
C ILE A 81 -20.84 19.23 -20.24
N GLU A 82 -21.39 18.08 -20.58
CA GLU A 82 -22.81 17.90 -20.90
C GLU A 82 -23.68 17.89 -19.63
N GLY A 83 -23.10 17.53 -18.49
CA GLY A 83 -23.81 17.49 -17.20
C GLY A 83 -23.07 16.69 -16.16
N SER A 84 -23.65 16.65 -14.97
CA SER A 84 -23.16 15.80 -13.87
C SER A 84 -24.33 15.16 -13.12
N GLN A 85 -24.03 14.05 -12.47
CA GLN A 85 -24.96 13.29 -11.65
C GLN A 85 -24.30 12.98 -10.31
N GLN A 86 -24.90 13.45 -9.23
CA GLN A 86 -24.51 13.01 -7.89
C GLN A 86 -25.00 11.57 -7.68
N ILE A 87 -24.12 10.71 -7.18
CA ILE A 87 -24.41 9.31 -6.92
C ILE A 87 -24.58 9.17 -5.41
N THR A 88 -25.76 8.74 -5.00
CA THR A 88 -26.01 8.37 -3.61
C THR A 88 -25.67 6.88 -3.45
N THR A 89 -24.61 6.56 -2.74
CA THR A 89 -24.29 5.17 -2.38
C THR A 89 -25.22 4.75 -1.26
N ALA A 90 -26.05 3.73 -1.51
CA ALA A 90 -26.76 3.05 -0.43
C ALA A 90 -25.72 2.40 0.50
N ASN A 91 -25.88 2.55 1.81
CA ASN A 91 -25.02 2.03 2.87
C ASN A 91 -24.83 0.51 2.74
N GLY A 92 -23.87 0.07 1.95
CA GLY A 92 -23.56 -1.34 1.68
C GLY A 92 -22.15 -1.74 2.11
N GLY A 93 -21.62 -1.21 3.24
CA GLY A 93 -20.30 -1.56 3.76
C GLY A 93 -19.13 -0.82 3.10
N GLU A 94 -19.40 0.17 2.24
CA GLU A 94 -18.38 1.11 1.75
C GLU A 94 -18.17 2.26 2.76
N ALA A 95 -16.93 2.77 2.85
CA ALA A 95 -16.64 3.97 3.62
C ALA A 95 -17.48 5.15 3.10
N SER A 96 -17.98 5.97 4.02
CA SER A 96 -18.81 7.14 3.68
C SER A 96 -18.03 8.10 2.78
N HIS A 97 -18.62 8.50 1.66
CA HIS A 97 -18.01 9.41 0.70
C HIS A 97 -19.05 10.15 -0.14
N GLY A 98 -18.67 11.30 -0.67
CA GLY A 98 -19.40 11.96 -1.75
C GLY A 98 -18.96 11.43 -3.10
N GLU A 99 -19.89 11.21 -4.03
CA GLU A 99 -19.56 10.76 -5.38
C GLU A 99 -20.28 11.57 -6.46
N LEU A 100 -19.56 11.93 -7.53
CA LEU A 100 -20.08 12.67 -8.68
C LEU A 100 -19.59 12.03 -9.98
N LEU A 101 -20.52 11.79 -10.91
CA LEU A 101 -20.22 11.40 -12.27
C LEU A 101 -20.41 12.61 -13.19
N VAL A 102 -19.35 13.03 -13.86
CA VAL A 102 -19.36 14.12 -14.85
C VAL A 102 -19.31 13.52 -16.25
N LYS A 103 -20.24 13.94 -17.11
CA LYS A 103 -20.30 13.54 -18.52
C LYS A 103 -19.70 14.65 -19.37
N ALA A 104 -18.69 14.33 -20.14
CA ALA A 104 -18.02 15.23 -21.05
C ALA A 104 -18.03 14.67 -22.48
N ARG A 105 -18.01 15.54 -23.45
CA ARG A 105 -17.93 15.19 -24.88
C ARG A 105 -16.93 16.10 -25.59
N GLU A 106 -16.17 15.53 -26.48
CA GLU A 106 -15.25 16.26 -27.32
C GLU A 106 -16.00 17.22 -28.24
N ARG A 107 -15.55 18.47 -28.35
CA ARG A 107 -16.21 19.51 -29.15
C ARG A 107 -15.89 19.45 -30.64
N ILE A 108 -14.68 19.00 -30.98
CA ILE A 108 -14.13 18.96 -32.34
C ILE A 108 -13.68 17.52 -32.60
N GLY A 109 -13.80 17.05 -33.84
CA GLY A 109 -13.44 15.67 -34.21
C GLY A 109 -14.60 14.71 -34.01
N GLY A 110 -14.32 13.51 -33.51
CA GLY A 110 -15.27 12.40 -33.44
C GLY A 110 -16.38 12.50 -32.40
N LYS A 111 -16.48 13.61 -31.66
CA LYS A 111 -17.46 13.80 -30.57
C LYS A 111 -17.45 12.66 -29.54
N ARG A 112 -16.26 12.16 -29.22
CA ARG A 112 -16.07 11.04 -28.30
C ARG A 112 -16.55 11.39 -26.89
N ALA A 113 -17.28 10.48 -26.25
CA ALA A 113 -17.72 10.62 -24.86
C ALA A 113 -16.59 10.27 -23.90
N LEU A 114 -16.50 11.00 -22.79
CA LEU A 114 -15.58 10.75 -21.69
C LEU A 114 -16.33 10.97 -20.37
N LEU A 115 -16.27 9.98 -19.49
CA LEU A 115 -16.85 10.07 -18.15
C LEU A 115 -15.73 10.30 -17.15
N LEU A 116 -15.93 11.24 -16.24
CA LEU A 116 -15.05 11.50 -15.11
C LEU A 116 -15.82 11.25 -13.83
N ARG A 117 -15.38 10.25 -13.07
CA ARG A 117 -15.95 9.90 -11.78
C ARG A 117 -15.08 10.45 -10.66
N LEU A 118 -15.68 11.18 -9.74
CA LEU A 118 -15.02 11.82 -8.59
C LEU A 118 -15.55 11.23 -7.31
N ARG A 119 -14.67 10.97 -6.34
CA ARG A 119 -15.00 10.61 -4.96
C ARG A 119 -14.24 11.48 -3.97
N ALA A 120 -14.93 11.93 -2.92
CA ALA A 120 -14.34 12.69 -1.82
C ALA A 120 -14.62 11.96 -0.50
N TYR A 121 -13.55 11.72 0.25
CA TYR A 121 -13.54 11.06 1.57
C TYR A 121 -12.91 12.00 2.59
N ASP A 122 -13.13 11.76 3.88
CA ASP A 122 -12.47 12.52 4.94
C ASP A 122 -10.93 12.37 4.90
N GLN A 123 -10.44 11.25 4.36
CA GLN A 123 -9.02 10.92 4.22
C GLN A 123 -8.41 11.31 2.86
N GLY A 124 -9.15 12.02 2.00
CA GLY A 124 -8.65 12.43 0.69
C GLY A 124 -9.67 12.36 -0.43
N ALA A 125 -9.18 12.35 -1.68
CA ALA A 125 -10.03 12.33 -2.86
C ALA A 125 -9.47 11.41 -3.94
N ALA A 126 -10.36 10.95 -4.82
CA ALA A 126 -9.97 10.13 -5.95
C ALA A 126 -10.78 10.46 -7.20
N PHE A 127 -10.19 10.23 -8.37
CA PHE A 127 -10.89 10.29 -9.65
C PHE A 127 -10.50 9.14 -10.55
N ARG A 128 -11.36 8.82 -11.51
CA ARG A 128 -11.05 7.91 -12.61
C ARG A 128 -11.77 8.34 -13.90
N LEU A 129 -11.19 7.94 -15.01
CA LEU A 129 -11.74 8.14 -16.34
C LEU A 129 -12.37 6.86 -16.85
N GLU A 130 -13.51 7.00 -17.52
CA GLU A 130 -14.24 5.86 -18.09
C GLU A 130 -14.63 6.20 -19.55
N LEU A 131 -14.41 5.25 -20.47
CA LEU A 131 -15.00 5.25 -21.80
C LEU A 131 -16.20 4.31 -21.79
N PRO A 132 -17.38 4.78 -22.17
CA PRO A 132 -18.56 3.92 -22.18
C PRO A 132 -18.40 2.78 -23.19
N PRO A 133 -19.09 1.63 -22.97
CA PRO A 133 -19.16 0.57 -23.96
C PRO A 133 -19.70 1.06 -25.30
N GLU A 134 -19.10 0.59 -26.37
CA GLU A 134 -19.54 0.87 -27.75
C GLU A 134 -20.13 -0.41 -28.36
N PRO A 135 -21.27 -0.34 -29.10
CA PRO A 135 -21.88 -1.53 -29.70
C PRO A 135 -21.08 -2.13 -30.85
N ARG A 136 -20.13 -1.37 -31.42
CA ARG A 136 -19.29 -1.80 -32.53
C ARG A 136 -18.23 -2.81 -32.11
N GLU A 137 -17.80 -3.64 -33.05
CA GLU A 137 -16.71 -4.59 -32.85
C GLU A 137 -15.33 -3.89 -32.81
N GLY A 138 -14.32 -4.66 -32.41
CA GLY A 138 -12.93 -4.20 -32.33
C GLY A 138 -12.49 -3.83 -30.93
N ASN A 139 -11.29 -3.27 -30.84
CA ASN A 139 -10.63 -2.94 -29.57
C ASN A 139 -10.40 -1.44 -29.44
N ILE A 140 -10.41 -0.94 -28.19
CA ILE A 140 -9.82 0.33 -27.80
C ILE A 140 -8.32 0.06 -27.61
N ARG A 141 -7.48 0.79 -28.32
CA ARG A 141 -6.01 0.73 -28.22
C ARG A 141 -5.54 1.98 -27.47
N LEU A 142 -5.38 1.86 -26.17
CA LEU A 142 -4.97 3.01 -25.34
C LEU A 142 -3.45 3.20 -25.44
N ALA A 143 -3.03 4.34 -25.98
CA ALA A 143 -1.62 4.72 -26.02
C ALA A 143 -1.14 5.31 -24.66
N ALA A 144 -1.91 6.20 -24.06
CA ALA A 144 -1.54 6.87 -22.82
C ALA A 144 -2.76 7.35 -22.02
N GLU A 145 -2.53 7.62 -20.74
CA GLU A 145 -3.33 8.49 -19.91
C GLU A 145 -2.60 9.83 -19.80
N THR A 146 -3.24 10.92 -20.23
CA THR A 146 -2.64 12.27 -20.29
C THR A 146 -2.87 13.07 -19.00
N SER A 147 -3.31 12.39 -17.94
CA SER A 147 -3.58 13.01 -16.64
C SER A 147 -2.30 13.51 -15.97
N ALA A 148 -2.39 14.70 -15.37
CA ALA A 148 -1.34 15.33 -14.59
C ALA A 148 -1.90 15.81 -13.24
N LEU A 149 -1.01 16.07 -12.29
CA LEU A 149 -1.33 16.64 -10.98
C LEU A 149 -0.37 17.79 -10.70
N ARG A 150 -0.89 19.02 -10.65
CA ARG A 150 -0.12 20.23 -10.40
C ARG A 150 -0.17 20.60 -8.93
N PHE A 151 0.99 20.83 -8.35
CA PHE A 151 1.09 21.32 -6.97
C PHE A 151 1.00 22.85 -6.94
N PRO A 152 0.30 23.45 -5.97
CA PRO A 152 0.18 24.90 -5.85
C PRO A 152 1.48 25.55 -5.37
N ARG A 153 2.43 24.77 -4.84
CA ARG A 153 3.76 25.19 -4.36
C ARG A 153 4.76 24.05 -4.45
N ASP A 154 6.03 24.32 -4.15
CA ASP A 154 7.09 23.33 -4.14
C ASP A 154 7.03 22.46 -2.88
N TYR A 155 6.55 21.23 -3.00
CA TYR A 155 6.40 20.27 -1.90
C TYR A 155 7.70 19.53 -1.61
N ALA A 156 7.90 19.13 -0.34
CA ALA A 156 8.97 18.22 0.07
C ALA A 156 8.45 16.79 0.09
N CYS A 157 8.94 15.95 -0.80
CA CYS A 157 8.40 14.61 -1.03
C CYS A 157 9.40 13.50 -0.66
N LEU A 158 8.85 12.30 -0.48
CA LEU A 158 9.56 11.03 -0.43
C LEU A 158 9.24 10.26 -1.70
N ALA A 159 10.24 9.88 -2.47
CA ALA A 159 10.06 9.28 -3.79
C ALA A 159 11.09 8.18 -4.08
N VAL A 160 10.63 7.09 -4.68
CA VAL A 160 11.49 6.07 -5.29
C VAL A 160 11.61 6.37 -6.78
N ARG A 161 12.81 6.25 -7.33
CA ARG A 161 13.12 6.54 -8.72
C ARG A 161 13.63 5.30 -9.45
N HIS A 162 13.07 5.05 -10.62
CA HIS A 162 13.48 3.97 -11.53
C HIS A 162 13.90 4.50 -12.90
N ALA A 163 14.80 3.78 -13.57
CA ALA A 163 15.24 4.08 -14.93
C ALA A 163 14.44 3.32 -16.00
N LYS A 164 13.75 2.23 -15.61
CA LYS A 164 13.09 1.30 -16.53
C LYS A 164 11.75 0.85 -15.94
N TYR A 165 10.80 0.47 -16.81
CA TYR A 165 9.52 -0.12 -16.42
C TYR A 165 9.66 -1.51 -15.80
N LEU A 166 10.62 -2.30 -16.27
CA LEU A 166 10.94 -3.61 -15.71
C LEU A 166 11.87 -3.44 -14.51
N ASN A 167 11.34 -3.56 -13.31
CA ASN A 167 12.08 -3.42 -12.05
C ASN A 167 11.33 -4.11 -10.90
N SER A 168 12.01 -4.30 -9.77
CA SER A 168 11.46 -4.97 -8.59
C SER A 168 10.66 -4.04 -7.65
N HIS A 169 10.58 -2.74 -7.93
CA HIS A 169 9.98 -1.73 -7.06
C HIS A 169 10.67 -1.58 -5.68
N GLU A 170 11.89 -2.11 -5.54
CA GLU A 170 12.70 -2.04 -4.33
C GLU A 170 13.63 -0.83 -4.38
N GLY A 171 13.18 0.30 -3.86
CA GLY A 171 13.95 1.54 -3.87
C GLY A 171 13.92 2.29 -2.55
N ASP A 172 14.87 3.21 -2.36
CA ASP A 172 14.85 4.15 -1.22
C ASP A 172 13.85 5.27 -1.51
N TYR A 173 12.92 5.49 -0.59
CA TYR A 173 12.06 6.68 -0.58
C TYR A 173 12.89 7.90 -0.16
N ALA A 174 13.72 8.36 -1.08
CA ALA A 174 14.63 9.48 -0.84
C ALA A 174 13.87 10.82 -0.80
N PRO A 175 14.28 11.76 0.08
CA PRO A 175 13.74 13.12 0.09
C PRO A 175 14.04 13.85 -1.23
N VAL A 176 13.02 14.49 -1.80
CA VAL A 176 13.13 15.30 -3.03
C VAL A 176 12.12 16.44 -3.03
N ARG A 177 12.50 17.62 -3.54
CA ARG A 177 11.55 18.71 -3.80
C ARG A 177 10.85 18.48 -5.13
N THR A 178 9.58 18.87 -5.27
CA THR A 178 8.84 18.73 -6.54
C THR A 178 9.51 19.50 -7.68
N SER A 179 10.16 20.64 -7.39
CA SER A 179 10.98 21.40 -8.34
C SER A 179 12.21 20.63 -8.84
N ALA A 180 12.77 19.72 -8.02
CA ALA A 180 13.98 18.95 -8.29
C ALA A 180 13.73 17.57 -8.92
N LEU A 181 12.46 17.20 -9.19
CA LEU A 181 12.14 15.98 -9.92
C LEU A 181 12.82 15.97 -11.29
N GLN A 182 13.34 14.81 -11.73
CA GLN A 182 14.07 14.65 -12.98
C GLN A 182 13.14 14.23 -14.12
N GLY A 183 13.25 14.88 -15.28
CA GLY A 183 12.33 14.68 -16.40
C GLY A 183 12.35 13.29 -17.04
N SER A 184 13.47 12.58 -16.99
CA SER A 184 13.64 11.24 -17.58
C SER A 184 13.35 10.09 -16.61
N ALA A 185 13.10 10.38 -15.32
CA ALA A 185 12.90 9.36 -14.30
C ALA A 185 11.44 8.92 -14.20
N LEU A 186 11.25 7.63 -13.91
CA LEU A 186 9.98 7.06 -13.46
C LEU A 186 9.97 7.09 -11.94
N TYR A 187 8.99 7.74 -11.34
CA TYR A 187 8.79 7.75 -9.89
C TYR A 187 7.69 6.76 -9.52
N ASP A 188 7.98 5.92 -8.54
CA ASP A 188 7.05 4.92 -8.06
C ASP A 188 5.91 5.54 -7.23
N LEU A 189 4.84 4.80 -7.08
CA LEU A 189 3.74 5.12 -6.17
C LEU A 189 3.95 4.39 -4.83
N PRO A 190 3.59 5.04 -3.70
CA PRO A 190 3.09 6.40 -3.57
C PRO A 190 4.18 7.46 -3.66
N LEU A 191 3.85 8.64 -4.17
CA LEU A 191 4.62 9.86 -3.96
C LEU A 191 4.03 10.60 -2.75
N SER A 192 4.70 10.56 -1.62
CA SER A 192 4.24 11.18 -0.37
C SER A 192 4.93 12.52 -0.15
N CYS A 193 4.18 13.57 0.20
CA CYS A 193 4.70 14.93 0.27
C CYS A 193 4.17 15.71 1.48
N ALA A 194 5.06 16.42 2.17
CA ALA A 194 4.70 17.49 3.09
C ALA A 194 4.39 18.76 2.29
N THR A 195 3.22 19.37 2.51
CA THR A 195 2.74 20.50 1.70
C THR A 195 3.38 21.83 2.11
N GLY A 196 4.05 21.88 3.26
CA GLY A 196 4.59 23.11 3.84
C GLY A 196 3.52 24.04 4.43
N ARG A 197 2.36 23.48 4.75
CA ARG A 197 1.29 24.15 5.52
C ARG A 197 1.14 23.44 6.86
N GLY A 198 1.85 23.94 7.88
CA GLY A 198 1.92 23.21 9.13
C GLY A 198 2.46 21.79 8.91
N GLU A 199 1.76 20.81 9.42
CA GLU A 199 2.11 19.39 9.31
C GLU A 199 1.32 18.66 8.19
N GLU A 200 0.48 19.38 7.42
CA GLU A 200 -0.34 18.79 6.36
C GLU A 200 0.51 18.01 5.36
N THR A 201 0.10 16.79 5.09
CA THR A 201 0.75 15.88 4.14
C THR A 201 -0.26 15.31 3.15
N ILE A 202 0.24 14.99 1.94
CA ILE A 202 -0.51 14.27 0.92
C ILE A 202 0.28 13.07 0.40
N ALA A 203 -0.41 12.07 -0.13
CA ALA A 203 0.23 11.01 -0.90
C ALA A 203 -0.55 10.73 -2.18
N ILE A 204 0.16 10.72 -3.31
CA ILE A 204 -0.41 10.39 -4.62
C ILE A 204 -0.15 8.91 -4.86
N THR A 205 -1.23 8.17 -5.14
CA THR A 205 -1.19 6.74 -5.44
C THR A 205 -2.32 6.34 -6.40
N GLU A 206 -2.52 5.05 -6.57
CA GLU A 206 -3.64 4.49 -7.32
C GLU A 206 -4.31 3.34 -6.57
N SER A 207 -5.57 3.04 -6.90
CA SER A 207 -6.32 1.93 -6.35
C SER A 207 -7.26 1.31 -7.37
N GLY A 208 -7.66 0.06 -7.14
CA GLY A 208 -8.66 -0.63 -7.95
C GLY A 208 -8.26 -0.76 -9.43
N VAL A 209 -7.00 -1.04 -9.70
CA VAL A 209 -6.47 -1.25 -11.05
C VAL A 209 -6.82 -2.65 -11.52
N GLU A 210 -7.67 -2.76 -12.53
CA GLU A 210 -8.13 -4.04 -13.08
C GLU A 210 -8.17 -3.96 -14.61
N ASN A 211 -7.58 -4.93 -15.28
CA ASN A 211 -7.47 -5.00 -16.74
C ASN A 211 -6.91 -3.70 -17.37
N TYR A 212 -6.04 -3.04 -16.63
CA TYR A 212 -5.42 -1.76 -16.92
C TYR A 212 -3.99 -1.77 -16.37
N PRO A 213 -3.02 -1.07 -16.99
CA PRO A 213 -1.65 -1.05 -16.48
C PRO A 213 -1.52 -0.19 -15.22
N GLY A 214 -0.55 -0.54 -14.37
CA GLY A 214 -0.09 0.31 -13.30
C GLY A 214 0.63 1.56 -13.83
N ALA A 215 0.57 2.63 -13.05
CA ALA A 215 1.18 3.91 -13.39
C ALA A 215 2.47 4.17 -12.60
N TYR A 216 3.38 4.88 -13.24
CA TYR A 216 4.44 5.68 -12.63
C TYR A 216 4.07 7.16 -12.70
N LEU A 217 4.77 7.97 -11.94
CA LEU A 217 4.78 9.42 -12.10
C LEU A 217 6.05 9.84 -12.83
N VAL A 218 5.94 10.84 -13.68
CA VAL A 218 7.08 11.55 -14.28
C VAL A 218 6.96 13.03 -13.94
N LYS A 219 8.08 13.77 -14.03
CA LYS A 219 8.03 15.21 -13.89
C LYS A 219 7.04 15.79 -14.90
N GLY A 220 6.05 16.50 -14.42
CA GLY A 220 5.10 17.26 -15.24
C GLY A 220 5.59 18.67 -15.52
N GLN A 221 4.68 19.48 -16.06
CA GLN A 221 4.95 20.91 -16.25
C GLN A 221 4.97 21.65 -14.91
N SER A 222 5.81 22.65 -14.78
CA SER A 222 5.96 23.47 -13.56
C SER A 222 6.27 22.60 -12.32
N LEU A 223 5.54 22.78 -11.24
CA LEU A 223 5.66 22.02 -9.98
C LEU A 223 4.74 20.78 -9.96
N GLY A 224 4.54 20.10 -11.09
CA GLY A 224 3.60 18.99 -11.19
C GLY A 224 4.25 17.66 -11.52
N VAL A 225 3.43 16.63 -11.46
CA VAL A 225 3.72 15.28 -11.96
C VAL A 225 2.68 14.88 -13.01
N ALA A 226 3.07 14.05 -13.96
CA ALA A 226 2.17 13.45 -14.92
C ALA A 226 2.19 11.93 -14.77
N LEU A 227 1.07 11.29 -15.07
CA LEU A 227 0.97 9.84 -15.08
C LEU A 227 1.70 9.27 -16.29
N ARG A 228 2.41 8.18 -16.09
CA ARG A 228 3.05 7.41 -17.13
C ARG A 228 2.68 5.94 -16.95
N LEU A 229 1.80 5.45 -17.82
CA LEU A 229 1.37 4.06 -17.80
C LEU A 229 2.50 3.13 -18.23
N THR A 230 2.55 1.94 -17.65
CA THR A 230 3.49 0.90 -18.08
C THR A 230 3.02 0.33 -19.42
N PRO A 231 3.85 0.36 -20.46
CA PRO A 231 3.48 -0.11 -21.78
C PRO A 231 3.39 -1.65 -21.85
N LEU A 232 2.68 -2.13 -22.85
CA LEU A 232 2.65 -3.57 -23.18
C LEU A 232 4.04 -4.03 -23.67
N PRO A 233 4.53 -5.20 -23.25
CA PRO A 233 5.87 -5.67 -23.60
C PRO A 233 6.14 -5.84 -25.11
N ALA A 234 5.10 -6.23 -25.87
CA ALA A 234 5.22 -6.46 -27.32
C ALA A 234 4.75 -5.25 -28.15
N ALA A 235 4.30 -4.15 -27.50
CA ALA A 235 3.76 -2.97 -28.17
C ALA A 235 3.99 -1.73 -27.29
N ASP A 236 5.23 -1.28 -27.18
CA ASP A 236 5.69 -0.23 -26.26
C ASP A 236 5.03 1.16 -26.44
N HIS A 237 4.36 1.36 -27.59
CA HIS A 237 3.53 2.53 -27.87
C HIS A 237 2.08 2.41 -27.34
N LEU A 238 1.70 1.26 -26.78
CA LEU A 238 0.38 1.00 -26.20
C LEU A 238 0.48 0.64 -24.72
N ALA A 239 -0.39 1.24 -23.93
CA ALA A 239 -0.55 0.92 -22.52
C ALA A 239 -1.56 -0.22 -22.29
N SER A 240 -2.66 -0.27 -23.07
CA SER A 240 -3.64 -1.34 -22.96
C SER A 240 -4.44 -1.56 -24.26
N ILE A 241 -5.01 -2.77 -24.35
CA ILE A 241 -5.94 -3.16 -25.42
C ILE A 241 -7.17 -3.78 -24.77
N LEU A 242 -8.36 -3.23 -25.05
CA LEU A 242 -9.63 -3.68 -24.46
C LEU A 242 -10.73 -3.79 -25.51
N PRO A 243 -11.63 -4.79 -25.42
CA PRO A 243 -12.79 -4.87 -26.29
C PRO A 243 -13.68 -3.61 -26.17
N ARG A 244 -14.05 -2.98 -27.28
CA ARG A 244 -14.92 -1.78 -27.28
C ARG A 244 -16.26 -2.05 -26.59
N ARG A 245 -16.80 -3.24 -26.70
CA ARG A 245 -18.06 -3.65 -26.04
C ARG A 245 -17.98 -3.62 -24.50
N GLN A 246 -16.77 -3.65 -23.91
CA GLN A 246 -16.58 -3.56 -22.47
C GLN A 246 -16.36 -2.11 -22.01
N GLY A 247 -15.99 -1.21 -22.93
CA GLY A 247 -15.52 0.11 -22.58
C GLY A 247 -14.14 0.08 -21.90
N LEU A 248 -13.77 1.16 -21.25
CA LEU A 248 -12.52 1.27 -20.52
C LEU A 248 -12.77 1.95 -19.17
N ARG A 249 -12.13 1.46 -18.11
CA ARG A 249 -12.03 2.15 -16.82
C ARG A 249 -10.57 2.21 -16.41
N THR A 250 -10.10 3.40 -16.03
CA THR A 250 -8.78 3.52 -15.40
C THR A 250 -8.84 3.03 -13.95
N GLY A 251 -7.69 2.77 -13.33
CA GLY A 251 -7.62 2.72 -11.87
C GLY A 251 -8.04 4.07 -11.27
N TRP A 252 -8.38 4.09 -9.99
CA TRP A 252 -8.58 5.32 -9.24
C TRP A 252 -7.25 6.04 -9.06
N ARG A 253 -7.18 7.31 -9.45
CA ARG A 253 -6.08 8.22 -9.15
C ARG A 253 -6.39 8.87 -7.81
N THR A 254 -5.61 8.51 -6.81
CA THR A 254 -5.93 8.73 -5.40
C THR A 254 -4.95 9.73 -4.79
N VAL A 255 -5.48 10.70 -4.07
CA VAL A 255 -4.72 11.66 -3.26
C VAL A 255 -5.18 11.51 -1.82
N LEU A 256 -4.35 10.83 -1.00
CA LEU A 256 -4.53 10.79 0.45
C LEU A 256 -4.19 12.16 1.01
N ILE A 257 -4.89 12.59 2.07
CA ILE A 257 -4.66 13.87 2.75
C ILE A 257 -4.74 13.62 4.25
N ALA A 258 -3.79 14.17 5.00
CA ALA A 258 -3.77 14.12 6.46
C ALA A 258 -3.28 15.45 7.04
N ASP A 259 -3.89 15.90 8.13
CA ASP A 259 -3.50 17.11 8.85
C ASP A 259 -2.12 16.96 9.54
N ARG A 260 -1.77 15.74 9.94
CA ARG A 260 -0.48 15.36 10.51
C ARG A 260 0.07 14.11 9.82
N PRO A 261 1.39 14.04 9.59
CA PRO A 261 1.99 13.02 8.73
C PRO A 261 1.78 11.59 9.25
N GLU A 262 1.83 11.37 10.56
CA GLU A 262 1.65 10.05 11.17
C GLU A 262 0.22 9.51 11.01
N GLN A 263 -0.78 10.35 10.75
CA GLN A 263 -2.16 9.91 10.55
C GLN A 263 -2.34 9.11 9.27
N MET A 264 -1.48 9.31 8.26
CA MET A 264 -1.57 8.58 6.99
C MET A 264 -1.48 7.06 7.15
N ILE A 265 -0.75 6.55 8.15
CA ILE A 265 -0.58 5.11 8.38
C ILE A 265 -1.91 4.40 8.75
N ALA A 266 -2.89 5.16 9.18
CA ALA A 266 -4.24 4.66 9.52
C ALA A 266 -5.24 4.81 8.36
N SER A 267 -4.82 5.37 7.21
CA SER A 267 -5.72 5.57 6.08
C SER A 267 -6.16 4.24 5.46
N THR A 268 -7.46 4.12 5.22
CA THR A 268 -8.08 3.00 4.51
C THR A 268 -8.47 3.34 3.07
N LEU A 269 -8.16 4.56 2.60
CA LEU A 269 -8.67 5.09 1.34
C LEU A 269 -8.32 4.21 0.13
N VAL A 270 -7.09 3.69 0.05
CA VAL A 270 -6.66 2.80 -1.04
C VAL A 270 -7.46 1.50 -1.02
N HIS A 271 -7.68 0.93 0.15
CA HIS A 271 -8.51 -0.24 0.36
C HIS A 271 -9.98 0.05 -0.01
N ASP A 272 -10.56 1.17 0.45
CA ASP A 272 -11.98 1.49 0.27
C ASP A 272 -12.36 1.78 -1.19
N LEU A 273 -11.41 2.24 -2.01
CA LEU A 273 -11.57 2.46 -3.45
C LEU A 273 -11.51 1.18 -4.29
N ALA A 274 -10.93 0.10 -3.76
CA ALA A 274 -10.84 -1.18 -4.46
C ALA A 274 -12.19 -1.91 -4.49
N ALA A 275 -12.34 -2.85 -5.40
CA ALA A 275 -13.55 -3.67 -5.50
C ALA A 275 -13.76 -4.51 -4.23
N PRO A 276 -15.03 -4.77 -3.83
CA PRO A 276 -15.35 -5.68 -2.73
C PRO A 276 -14.76 -7.08 -2.93
N SER A 277 -14.67 -7.85 -1.84
CA SER A 277 -14.15 -9.20 -1.85
C SER A 277 -14.87 -10.09 -2.87
N ARG A 278 -14.07 -10.81 -3.66
CA ARG A 278 -14.53 -11.87 -4.58
C ARG A 278 -14.43 -13.26 -3.96
N ILE A 279 -14.05 -13.36 -2.70
CA ILE A 279 -13.96 -14.61 -1.94
C ILE A 279 -15.14 -14.67 -0.97
N ALA A 280 -16.10 -15.55 -1.24
CA ALA A 280 -17.33 -15.67 -0.46
C ALA A 280 -17.07 -16.19 0.97
N HIS A 281 -16.13 -17.14 1.13
CA HIS A 281 -15.82 -17.79 2.41
C HIS A 281 -14.34 -17.63 2.73
N ALA A 282 -14.00 -16.59 3.49
CA ALA A 282 -12.61 -16.23 3.83
C ALA A 282 -12.12 -16.85 5.17
N GLY A 283 -12.92 -17.66 5.84
CA GLY A 283 -12.59 -18.20 7.18
C GLY A 283 -11.35 -19.09 7.26
N TRP A 284 -10.84 -19.59 6.14
CA TRP A 284 -9.59 -20.35 6.04
C TRP A 284 -8.35 -19.47 6.00
N ILE A 285 -8.49 -18.17 5.67
CA ILE A 285 -7.39 -17.19 5.66
C ILE A 285 -7.05 -16.85 7.09
N LYS A 286 -5.79 -17.11 7.49
CA LYS A 286 -5.34 -16.89 8.86
C LYS A 286 -4.06 -16.06 8.86
N PRO A 287 -4.13 -14.79 9.32
CA PRO A 287 -2.92 -14.00 9.55
C PRO A 287 -1.98 -14.67 10.55
N GLY A 288 -0.66 -14.49 10.38
CA GLY A 288 0.31 -15.06 11.29
C GLY A 288 1.74 -14.68 10.98
N LYS A 289 2.63 -14.99 11.93
CA LYS A 289 4.06 -14.84 11.75
C LYS A 289 4.67 -16.15 11.26
N ALA A 290 5.78 -16.04 10.54
CA ALA A 290 6.50 -17.19 10.00
C ALA A 290 7.97 -17.19 10.41
N SER A 291 8.54 -18.37 10.63
CA SER A 291 9.99 -18.53 10.53
C SER A 291 10.39 -18.54 9.06
N TRP A 292 11.61 -18.08 8.77
CA TRP A 292 12.08 -17.95 7.39
C TRP A 292 13.60 -18.10 7.33
N GLY A 293 14.08 -19.02 6.51
CA GLY A 293 15.50 -19.38 6.51
C GLY A 293 16.36 -18.61 5.52
N TRP A 294 15.77 -18.03 4.49
CA TRP A 294 16.52 -17.49 3.36
C TRP A 294 17.41 -16.30 3.73
N TRP A 295 16.92 -15.38 4.56
CA TRP A 295 17.71 -14.20 4.96
C TRP A 295 19.01 -14.62 5.66
N ALA A 296 18.96 -15.63 6.53
CA ALA A 296 20.11 -16.18 7.23
C ALA A 296 21.00 -17.08 6.34
N GLY A 297 20.68 -17.25 5.04
CA GLY A 297 21.36 -18.15 4.12
C GLY A 297 21.04 -19.62 4.38
N VAL A 298 19.86 -19.91 4.95
CA VAL A 298 19.41 -21.24 5.39
C VAL A 298 20.39 -21.86 6.40
N LYS A 299 21.13 -21.03 7.12
CA LYS A 299 22.10 -21.44 8.15
C LYS A 299 21.49 -21.29 9.54
N THR A 300 21.82 -22.23 10.40
CA THR A 300 21.44 -22.22 11.81
C THR A 300 22.46 -23.03 12.61
N SER A 301 22.63 -22.72 13.89
CA SER A 301 23.40 -23.54 14.79
C SER A 301 22.63 -24.80 15.16
N GLY A 302 23.35 -25.87 15.52
CA GLY A 302 22.74 -27.14 15.97
C GLY A 302 22.32 -28.10 14.86
N VAL A 303 22.49 -27.74 13.58
CA VAL A 303 22.28 -28.61 12.42
C VAL A 303 23.59 -28.72 11.64
N PRO A 304 24.28 -29.87 11.69
CA PRO A 304 25.41 -30.12 10.79
C PRO A 304 24.95 -29.97 9.33
N ASP A 305 25.79 -29.36 8.48
CA ASP A 305 25.50 -29.16 7.05
C ASP A 305 24.18 -28.43 6.75
N ALA A 306 23.84 -27.46 7.62
CA ALA A 306 22.63 -26.66 7.43
C ALA A 306 22.54 -26.05 6.02
N GLY A 307 21.42 -26.27 5.34
CA GLY A 307 21.17 -25.89 3.95
C GLY A 307 19.80 -26.34 3.45
N PHE A 308 19.66 -26.49 2.13
CA PHE A 308 18.38 -26.92 1.51
C PHE A 308 18.16 -28.43 1.67
N ASN A 309 17.81 -28.86 2.88
CA ASN A 309 17.58 -30.26 3.22
C ASN A 309 16.56 -30.43 4.35
N ASN A 310 16.00 -31.65 4.47
CA ASN A 310 14.99 -31.98 5.48
C ASN A 310 15.44 -31.72 6.93
N PRO A 311 16.68 -32.06 7.38
CA PRO A 311 17.11 -31.77 8.75
C PRO A 311 17.04 -30.28 9.09
N THR A 312 17.50 -29.41 8.20
CA THR A 312 17.44 -27.94 8.37
C THR A 312 15.99 -27.44 8.44
N TYR A 313 15.14 -27.90 7.52
CA TYR A 313 13.75 -27.46 7.51
C TYR A 313 12.98 -27.96 8.74
N ARG A 314 13.22 -29.17 9.22
CA ARG A 314 12.68 -29.67 10.51
C ARG A 314 13.10 -28.79 11.68
N HIS A 315 14.36 -28.36 11.72
CA HIS A 315 14.84 -27.46 12.78
C HIS A 315 14.10 -26.12 12.79
N TYR A 316 13.85 -25.53 11.61
CA TYR A 316 13.04 -24.29 11.49
C TYR A 316 11.57 -24.52 11.84
N ILE A 317 10.99 -25.66 11.51
CA ILE A 317 9.62 -26.05 11.91
C ILE A 317 9.55 -26.22 13.44
N ASP A 318 10.51 -26.92 14.07
CA ASP A 318 10.56 -27.10 15.52
C ASP A 318 10.73 -25.76 16.26
N PHE A 319 11.53 -24.84 15.70
CA PHE A 319 11.63 -23.49 16.22
C PHE A 319 10.29 -22.76 16.09
N ALA A 320 9.64 -22.79 14.93
CA ALA A 320 8.35 -22.15 14.72
C ALA A 320 7.32 -22.64 15.75
N ALA A 321 7.22 -23.95 15.95
CA ALA A 321 6.31 -24.54 16.93
C ALA A 321 6.61 -24.06 18.38
N ARG A 322 7.86 -24.14 18.82
CA ARG A 322 8.26 -23.70 20.18
C ARG A 322 8.13 -22.21 20.39
N PHE A 323 8.36 -21.40 19.34
CA PHE A 323 8.27 -19.95 19.42
C PHE A 323 6.83 -19.43 19.29
N GLY A 324 5.88 -20.29 18.88
CA GLY A 324 4.47 -19.93 18.69
C GLY A 324 4.17 -19.28 17.35
N LEU A 325 4.92 -19.64 16.30
CA LEU A 325 4.69 -19.17 14.94
C LEU A 325 3.87 -20.20 14.18
N PRO A 326 2.73 -19.82 13.57
CA PRO A 326 1.88 -20.75 12.84
C PRO A 326 2.46 -21.20 11.49
N TYR A 327 3.52 -20.53 11.00
CA TYR A 327 4.05 -20.76 9.66
C TYR A 327 5.56 -20.93 9.63
N PHE A 328 6.00 -21.69 8.61
CA PHE A 328 7.38 -21.69 8.12
C PHE A 328 7.37 -21.49 6.61
N VAL A 329 8.12 -20.50 6.12
CA VAL A 329 8.32 -20.23 4.69
C VAL A 329 9.56 -20.96 4.21
N ILE A 330 9.37 -21.98 3.37
CA ILE A 330 10.44 -22.62 2.60
C ILE A 330 10.65 -21.78 1.34
N ASP A 331 11.70 -20.99 1.35
CA ASP A 331 12.06 -20.10 0.26
C ASP A 331 12.73 -20.86 -0.90
N TRP A 332 13.23 -20.14 -1.92
CA TRP A 332 13.82 -20.77 -3.09
C TRP A 332 14.79 -21.91 -2.73
N GLY A 333 14.97 -22.89 -3.62
CA GLY A 333 15.91 -24.00 -3.42
C GLY A 333 15.28 -25.35 -3.04
N TRP A 334 13.96 -25.41 -2.81
CA TRP A 334 13.26 -26.66 -2.55
C TRP A 334 12.84 -27.40 -3.83
N ALA A 335 12.49 -26.68 -4.90
CA ALA A 335 12.00 -27.25 -6.15
C ALA A 335 13.14 -27.87 -6.98
N ALA A 336 12.82 -28.90 -7.74
CA ALA A 336 13.73 -29.48 -8.73
C ALA A 336 14.10 -28.46 -9.81
N ARG A 337 15.36 -28.44 -10.24
CA ARG A 337 15.88 -27.49 -11.21
C ARG A 337 16.76 -28.17 -12.23
N PRO A 338 16.36 -28.18 -13.49
CA PRO A 338 17.29 -28.52 -14.55
C PRO A 338 18.45 -27.53 -14.56
N ASN A 339 19.67 -28.00 -14.49
CA ASN A 339 20.90 -27.21 -14.61
C ASN A 339 21.03 -26.01 -13.65
N GLY A 340 20.29 -26.00 -12.52
CA GLY A 340 20.35 -24.91 -11.52
C GLY A 340 19.65 -23.62 -11.91
N ASP A 341 19.04 -23.52 -13.09
CA ASP A 341 18.31 -22.34 -13.54
C ASP A 341 17.00 -22.16 -12.76
N LYS A 342 16.80 -20.98 -12.15
CA LYS A 342 15.61 -20.63 -11.38
C LYS A 342 14.35 -20.51 -12.24
N SER A 343 14.48 -20.04 -13.48
CA SER A 343 13.37 -19.86 -14.41
C SER A 343 12.84 -21.19 -14.93
N LEU A 344 13.65 -22.26 -14.86
CA LEU A 344 13.31 -23.61 -15.28
C LEU A 344 12.89 -24.50 -14.09
N ALA A 345 12.65 -23.96 -12.90
CA ALA A 345 12.24 -24.73 -11.73
C ALA A 345 10.95 -25.51 -12.03
N ASP A 346 10.98 -26.82 -11.75
CA ASP A 346 9.78 -27.65 -11.73
C ASP A 346 9.15 -27.56 -10.34
N VAL A 347 8.15 -26.70 -10.22
CA VAL A 347 7.44 -26.43 -8.96
C VAL A 347 6.46 -27.53 -8.58
N THR A 348 6.36 -28.60 -9.36
CA THR A 348 5.61 -29.83 -9.04
C THR A 348 6.49 -30.91 -8.42
N ARG A 349 7.82 -30.72 -8.42
CA ARG A 349 8.80 -31.68 -7.93
C ARG A 349 9.81 -31.02 -6.99
N PHE A 350 10.22 -31.71 -5.98
CA PHE A 350 11.24 -31.27 -5.05
C PHE A 350 12.63 -31.86 -5.38
N ARG A 351 13.68 -31.12 -5.00
CA ARG A 351 15.07 -31.53 -5.21
C ARG A 351 15.46 -32.73 -4.35
N PRO A 352 16.53 -33.46 -4.67
CA PRO A 352 17.10 -34.47 -3.77
C PRO A 352 17.40 -33.91 -2.37
N GLY A 353 17.07 -34.68 -1.33
CA GLY A 353 17.26 -34.31 0.08
C GLY A 353 16.14 -33.44 0.67
N VAL A 354 15.11 -33.10 -0.11
CA VAL A 354 13.89 -32.40 0.31
C VAL A 354 12.67 -33.26 0.01
N ASP A 355 11.75 -33.39 0.96
CA ASP A 355 10.46 -34.08 0.82
C ASP A 355 9.37 -33.18 1.39
N ILE A 356 8.73 -32.38 0.53
CA ILE A 356 7.72 -31.40 0.93
C ILE A 356 6.50 -32.06 1.59
N PRO A 357 5.88 -33.15 1.06
CA PRO A 357 4.78 -33.82 1.72
C PRO A 357 5.14 -34.35 3.13
N ALA A 358 6.33 -34.94 3.33
CA ALA A 358 6.78 -35.40 4.62
C ALA A 358 7.03 -34.23 5.60
N LEU A 359 7.62 -33.13 5.12
CA LEU A 359 7.82 -31.90 5.91
C LEU A 359 6.48 -31.26 6.29
N SER A 360 5.49 -31.26 5.40
CA SER A 360 4.16 -30.72 5.68
C SER A 360 3.44 -31.52 6.77
N ARG A 361 3.46 -32.85 6.70
CA ARG A 361 2.94 -33.70 7.78
C ARG A 361 3.68 -33.49 9.11
N TYR A 362 5.01 -33.37 9.07
CA TYR A 362 5.84 -33.12 10.25
C TYR A 362 5.49 -31.76 10.88
N ALA A 363 5.28 -30.71 10.09
CA ALA A 363 4.89 -29.38 10.54
C ALA A 363 3.47 -29.39 11.13
N ALA A 364 2.51 -30.00 10.43
CA ALA A 364 1.12 -30.07 10.86
C ALA A 364 0.98 -30.76 12.23
N ALA A 365 1.72 -31.82 12.48
CA ALA A 365 1.78 -32.52 13.79
C ALA A 365 2.30 -31.62 14.93
N ARG A 366 2.85 -30.45 14.62
CA ARG A 366 3.38 -29.44 15.56
C ARG A 366 2.59 -28.12 15.55
N GLY A 367 1.44 -28.08 14.87
CA GLY A 367 0.63 -26.88 14.74
C GLY A 367 1.23 -25.82 13.78
N VAL A 368 2.18 -26.22 12.93
CA VAL A 368 2.83 -25.32 11.94
C VAL A 368 2.40 -25.72 10.54
N ARG A 369 2.17 -24.75 9.66
CA ARG A 369 1.87 -24.98 8.25
C ARG A 369 2.94 -24.35 7.37
N LEU A 370 3.18 -24.97 6.21
CA LEU A 370 4.23 -24.55 5.30
C LEU A 370 3.73 -23.54 4.26
N TRP A 371 4.62 -22.64 3.88
CA TRP A 371 4.54 -21.81 2.69
C TRP A 371 5.68 -22.21 1.75
N LEU A 372 5.42 -22.13 0.43
CA LEU A 372 6.42 -22.46 -0.58
C LEU A 372 6.69 -21.25 -1.46
N TRP A 373 7.97 -20.97 -1.68
CA TRP A 373 8.41 -19.99 -2.68
C TRP A 373 8.27 -20.58 -4.09
N THR A 374 7.83 -19.75 -5.03
CA THR A 374 7.71 -20.10 -6.45
C THR A 374 8.12 -18.92 -7.33
N ASN A 375 8.70 -19.20 -8.51
CA ASN A 375 8.85 -18.20 -9.54
C ASN A 375 7.50 -18.00 -10.25
N TRP A 376 7.12 -16.75 -10.53
CA TRP A 376 5.84 -16.41 -11.18
C TRP A 376 5.63 -17.12 -12.53
N ASP A 377 6.69 -17.26 -13.34
CA ASP A 377 6.66 -17.91 -14.64
C ASP A 377 6.42 -19.41 -14.52
N ALA A 378 7.05 -20.08 -13.55
CA ALA A 378 6.86 -21.49 -13.29
C ALA A 378 5.42 -21.84 -12.87
N VAL A 379 4.83 -21.02 -12.00
CA VAL A 379 3.42 -21.18 -11.59
C VAL A 379 2.46 -20.79 -12.71
N GLY A 380 2.78 -19.75 -13.45
CA GLY A 380 1.89 -19.19 -14.49
C GLY A 380 1.59 -20.14 -15.66
N ARG A 381 2.37 -21.22 -15.81
CA ARG A 381 2.17 -22.22 -16.90
C ARG A 381 0.91 -23.05 -16.71
N ASP A 382 0.63 -23.50 -15.47
CA ASP A 382 -0.55 -24.28 -15.10
C ASP A 382 -0.89 -24.10 -13.62
N MET A 383 -1.52 -22.97 -13.29
CA MET A 383 -1.83 -22.59 -11.90
C MET A 383 -2.72 -23.62 -11.20
N ASP A 384 -3.78 -24.08 -11.85
CA ASP A 384 -4.75 -24.96 -11.21
C ASP A 384 -4.14 -26.33 -10.88
N HIS A 385 -3.32 -26.89 -11.77
CA HIS A 385 -2.60 -28.14 -11.50
C HIS A 385 -1.62 -28.00 -10.31
N VAL A 386 -0.81 -26.93 -10.32
CA VAL A 386 0.18 -26.66 -9.26
C VAL A 386 -0.53 -26.45 -7.92
N PHE A 387 -1.59 -25.66 -7.89
CA PHE A 387 -2.29 -25.33 -6.64
C PHE A 387 -3.09 -26.50 -6.09
N ALA A 388 -3.71 -27.32 -6.94
CA ALA A 388 -4.32 -28.56 -6.52
C ALA A 388 -3.29 -29.53 -5.91
N LEU A 389 -2.05 -29.55 -6.42
CA LEU A 389 -0.96 -30.34 -5.83
C LEU A 389 -0.57 -29.80 -4.45
N TYR A 390 -0.42 -28.48 -4.29
CA TYR A 390 -0.07 -27.85 -3.03
C TYR A 390 -1.16 -28.02 -1.96
N GLU A 391 -2.43 -27.96 -2.35
CA GLU A 391 -3.56 -28.26 -1.48
C GLU A 391 -3.47 -29.70 -0.96
N ARG A 392 -3.23 -30.69 -1.84
CA ARG A 392 -3.00 -32.10 -1.45
C ARG A 392 -1.78 -32.27 -0.53
N TRP A 393 -0.74 -31.46 -0.69
CA TRP A 393 0.44 -31.47 0.21
C TRP A 393 0.16 -30.77 1.54
N GLY A 394 -0.98 -30.11 1.72
CA GLY A 394 -1.34 -29.38 2.94
C GLY A 394 -0.62 -28.04 3.11
N ILE A 395 -0.18 -27.42 2.01
CA ILE A 395 0.48 -26.11 1.99
C ILE A 395 -0.52 -25.01 2.37
N ALA A 396 -0.10 -24.05 3.18
CA ALA A 396 -0.92 -22.94 3.63
C ALA A 396 -0.93 -21.77 2.65
N GLY A 397 0.15 -21.56 1.92
CA GLY A 397 0.29 -20.43 1.03
C GLY A 397 1.55 -20.49 0.18
N ILE A 398 1.67 -19.52 -0.68
CA ILE A 398 2.77 -19.40 -1.65
C ILE A 398 3.38 -18.00 -1.61
N LYS A 399 4.71 -17.93 -1.75
CA LYS A 399 5.46 -16.71 -2.05
C LYS A 399 5.81 -16.73 -3.54
N VAL A 400 5.17 -15.86 -4.34
CA VAL A 400 5.37 -15.76 -5.79
C VAL A 400 6.30 -14.61 -6.09
N ASP A 401 7.39 -14.85 -6.78
CA ASP A 401 8.50 -13.92 -6.91
C ASP A 401 8.91 -13.64 -8.36
N TYR A 402 9.66 -12.53 -8.56
CA TYR A 402 10.26 -12.09 -9.83
C TYR A 402 9.26 -11.64 -10.90
N VAL A 403 8.10 -11.09 -10.52
CA VAL A 403 7.15 -10.57 -11.52
C VAL A 403 7.72 -9.35 -12.24
N TYR A 404 8.29 -8.38 -11.50
CA TYR A 404 8.98 -7.16 -11.98
C TYR A 404 8.20 -6.30 -12.98
N ARG A 405 6.89 -6.51 -13.09
CA ARG A 405 6.03 -5.92 -14.10
C ARG A 405 4.72 -5.43 -13.51
N GLN A 406 4.18 -4.36 -14.12
CA GLN A 406 2.86 -3.81 -13.81
C GLN A 406 2.11 -3.35 -15.08
N ASP A 407 2.46 -3.87 -16.26
CA ASP A 407 1.66 -3.69 -17.46
C ASP A 407 0.30 -4.42 -17.35
N GLN A 408 -0.60 -4.17 -18.29
CA GLN A 408 -1.95 -4.77 -18.30
C GLN A 408 -1.93 -6.31 -18.16
N ILE A 409 -0.97 -6.98 -18.78
CA ILE A 409 -0.85 -8.45 -18.73
C ILE A 409 -0.47 -8.89 -17.31
N ALA A 410 0.49 -8.22 -16.67
CA ALA A 410 0.93 -8.51 -15.32
C ALA A 410 -0.18 -8.20 -14.29
N ILE A 411 -0.88 -7.07 -14.42
CA ILE A 411 -2.04 -6.77 -13.55
C ILE A 411 -3.10 -7.87 -13.68
N SER A 412 -3.43 -8.28 -14.91
CA SER A 412 -4.38 -9.38 -15.13
C SER A 412 -3.88 -10.73 -14.58
N TYR A 413 -2.56 -10.95 -14.57
CA TYR A 413 -1.96 -12.13 -13.95
C TYR A 413 -2.17 -12.12 -12.43
N TYR A 414 -1.96 -11.00 -11.72
CA TYR A 414 -2.20 -10.92 -10.27
C TYR A 414 -3.65 -11.31 -9.92
N HIS A 415 -4.63 -10.80 -10.64
CA HIS A 415 -6.04 -11.16 -10.43
C HIS A 415 -6.29 -12.66 -10.64
N ARG A 416 -5.74 -13.26 -11.73
CA ARG A 416 -5.88 -14.70 -11.99
C ARG A 416 -5.17 -15.54 -10.94
N LEU A 417 -3.94 -15.16 -10.53
CA LEU A 417 -3.16 -15.82 -9.49
C LEU A 417 -3.95 -15.91 -8.18
N LEU A 418 -4.46 -14.79 -7.71
CA LEU A 418 -5.17 -14.70 -6.44
C LEU A 418 -6.49 -15.46 -6.47
N ALA A 419 -7.24 -15.38 -7.57
CA ALA A 419 -8.47 -16.13 -7.77
C ALA A 419 -8.20 -17.66 -7.83
N ALA A 420 -7.16 -18.09 -8.53
CA ALA A 420 -6.77 -19.50 -8.60
C ALA A 420 -6.30 -20.02 -7.23
N ALA A 421 -5.43 -19.28 -6.55
CA ALA A 421 -4.97 -19.62 -5.21
C ALA A 421 -6.13 -19.75 -4.21
N ALA A 422 -7.11 -18.85 -4.29
CA ALA A 422 -8.30 -18.90 -3.42
C ALA A 422 -9.14 -20.16 -3.62
N ARG A 423 -9.29 -20.66 -4.85
CA ARG A 423 -10.00 -21.93 -5.12
C ARG A 423 -9.37 -23.14 -4.42
N HIS A 424 -8.05 -23.07 -4.18
CA HIS A 424 -7.26 -24.11 -3.52
C HIS A 424 -6.86 -23.76 -2.09
N HIS A 425 -7.55 -22.81 -1.45
CA HIS A 425 -7.30 -22.36 -0.06
C HIS A 425 -5.85 -21.97 0.21
N LEU A 426 -5.18 -21.35 -0.77
CA LEU A 426 -3.81 -20.87 -0.64
C LEU A 426 -3.78 -19.36 -0.41
N MET A 427 -3.09 -18.95 0.64
CA MET A 427 -2.72 -17.56 0.90
C MET A 427 -1.52 -17.18 0.03
N VAL A 428 -1.36 -15.91 -0.29
CA VAL A 428 -0.35 -15.44 -1.26
C VAL A 428 0.46 -14.28 -0.67
N ASN A 429 1.76 -14.34 -0.91
CA ASN A 429 2.74 -13.28 -0.76
C ASN A 429 3.38 -13.02 -2.11
N ILE A 430 3.40 -11.79 -2.60
CA ILE A 430 3.94 -11.46 -3.93
C ILE A 430 5.21 -10.64 -3.77
N HIS A 431 6.29 -11.06 -4.43
CA HIS A 431 7.59 -10.41 -4.44
C HIS A 431 8.01 -9.93 -5.84
N GLY A 432 8.94 -8.98 -5.88
CA GLY A 432 9.30 -8.32 -7.13
C GLY A 432 8.08 -7.69 -7.81
N ALA A 433 7.24 -7.02 -7.05
CA ALA A 433 5.94 -6.51 -7.48
C ALA A 433 5.74 -5.06 -7.01
N PRO A 434 4.85 -4.30 -7.64
CA PRO A 434 4.48 -2.96 -7.17
C PRO A 434 3.68 -3.01 -5.87
N VAL A 435 3.17 -1.87 -5.41
CA VAL A 435 2.27 -1.79 -4.25
C VAL A 435 0.91 -2.47 -4.53
N PRO A 436 0.17 -2.96 -3.49
CA PRO A 436 -1.04 -3.77 -3.66
C PRO A 436 -2.25 -3.09 -4.31
N ARG A 437 -2.35 -1.78 -4.26
CA ARG A 437 -3.46 -0.98 -4.86
C ARG A 437 -4.85 -1.38 -4.37
N GLY A 438 -4.97 -1.86 -3.12
CA GLY A 438 -6.22 -2.34 -2.54
C GLY A 438 -6.63 -3.75 -3.01
N LEU A 439 -5.74 -4.47 -3.69
CA LEU A 439 -6.01 -5.81 -4.21
C LEU A 439 -6.32 -6.82 -3.08
N GLU A 440 -5.78 -6.58 -1.88
CA GLU A 440 -6.06 -7.35 -0.65
C GLU A 440 -7.51 -7.24 -0.16
N ARG A 441 -8.25 -6.19 -0.54
CA ARG A 441 -9.70 -6.11 -0.32
C ARG A 441 -10.45 -7.04 -1.26
N THR A 442 -10.09 -7.03 -2.54
CA THR A 442 -10.74 -7.84 -3.57
C THR A 442 -10.41 -9.33 -3.39
N TYR A 443 -9.20 -9.62 -2.95
CA TYR A 443 -8.69 -10.95 -2.69
C TYR A 443 -8.03 -11.01 -1.31
N PRO A 444 -8.79 -11.23 -0.22
CA PRO A 444 -8.24 -11.30 1.14
C PRO A 444 -7.18 -12.36 1.38
N ASN A 445 -7.00 -13.30 0.45
CA ASN A 445 -5.88 -14.25 0.47
C ASN A 445 -4.54 -13.65 0.02
N LEU A 446 -4.50 -12.42 -0.50
CA LEU A 446 -3.27 -11.64 -0.61
C LEU A 446 -2.88 -11.13 0.78
N MET A 447 -1.92 -11.80 1.41
CA MET A 447 -1.50 -11.49 2.77
C MET A 447 -0.55 -10.31 2.81
N THR A 448 0.37 -10.24 1.85
CA THR A 448 1.40 -9.19 1.81
C THR A 448 2.03 -9.13 0.43
N GLU A 449 2.65 -8.00 0.12
CA GLU A 449 3.31 -7.75 -1.15
C GLU A 449 4.59 -6.94 -0.91
N GLU A 450 5.68 -7.24 -1.63
CA GLU A 450 6.95 -6.57 -1.40
C GLU A 450 6.90 -5.10 -1.85
N GLY A 451 7.28 -4.77 -3.07
CA GLY A 451 7.35 -3.40 -3.55
C GLY A 451 8.09 -2.46 -2.61
N VAL A 452 9.15 -2.94 -1.97
CA VAL A 452 9.90 -2.22 -0.94
C VAL A 452 11.35 -2.69 -0.86
N MET A 453 12.28 -1.77 -0.65
CA MET A 453 13.63 -2.11 -0.23
C MET A 453 13.60 -2.57 1.24
N GLY A 454 13.41 -3.88 1.47
CA GLY A 454 13.24 -4.49 2.79
C GLY A 454 14.54 -4.89 3.48
N ALA A 455 14.41 -5.72 4.55
CA ALA A 455 15.55 -6.20 5.32
C ALA A 455 16.52 -7.06 4.48
N GLU A 456 16.09 -7.60 3.36
CA GLU A 456 16.94 -8.38 2.45
C GLU A 456 18.17 -7.59 1.99
N TYR A 457 18.06 -6.28 1.83
CA TYR A 457 19.15 -5.40 1.41
C TYR A 457 20.34 -5.37 2.38
N ASN A 458 20.14 -5.74 3.64
CA ASN A 458 21.26 -5.91 4.58
C ASN A 458 22.26 -7.01 4.16
N LYS A 459 21.86 -7.91 3.24
CA LYS A 459 22.72 -8.99 2.73
C LYS A 459 23.79 -8.48 1.75
N TRP A 460 23.53 -7.37 1.03
CA TRP A 460 24.38 -6.89 -0.06
C TRP A 460 24.61 -5.39 -0.10
N SER A 461 23.95 -4.61 0.76
CA SER A 461 24.11 -3.16 0.78
C SER A 461 24.03 -2.58 2.19
N ARG A 462 24.29 -1.27 2.29
CA ARG A 462 24.10 -0.46 3.50
C ARG A 462 22.86 0.42 3.41
N SER A 463 21.92 0.12 2.51
CA SER A 463 20.80 1.01 2.18
C SER A 463 19.63 0.91 3.16
N ALA A 464 19.42 -0.25 3.84
CA ALA A 464 18.37 -0.43 4.83
C ALA A 464 18.75 0.25 6.16
N THR A 465 18.82 1.59 6.15
CA THR A 465 19.18 2.42 7.31
C THR A 465 17.96 2.67 8.21
N ALA A 466 18.16 3.19 9.42
CA ALA A 466 17.05 3.53 10.31
C ALA A 466 16.16 4.64 9.72
N GLY A 467 16.78 5.65 9.10
CA GLY A 467 16.04 6.72 8.43
C GLY A 467 15.22 6.22 7.23
N HIS A 468 15.78 5.28 6.42
CA HIS A 468 15.00 4.60 5.39
C HIS A 468 13.78 3.90 5.99
N ASN A 469 13.97 3.12 7.04
CA ASN A 469 12.89 2.40 7.71
C ASN A 469 11.79 3.33 8.21
N VAL A 470 12.14 4.47 8.80
CA VAL A 470 11.15 5.47 9.24
C VAL A 470 10.40 6.06 8.04
N ARG A 471 11.09 6.37 6.92
CA ARG A 471 10.44 6.92 5.72
C ARG A 471 9.43 5.97 5.11
N LEU A 472 9.63 4.65 5.21
CA LEU A 472 8.65 3.65 4.75
C LEU A 472 7.30 3.79 5.44
N ALA A 473 7.26 4.17 6.71
CA ALA A 473 6.02 4.37 7.45
C ALA A 473 5.20 5.58 6.96
N TYR A 474 5.84 6.53 6.27
CA TYR A 474 5.23 7.70 5.66
C TYR A 474 5.02 7.56 4.14
N SER A 475 5.37 6.43 3.57
CA SER A 475 5.31 6.17 2.14
C SER A 475 4.75 4.78 1.83
N ARG A 476 5.57 3.76 1.58
CA ARG A 476 5.12 2.42 1.16
C ARG A 476 4.07 1.79 2.09
N ALA A 477 4.23 1.94 3.40
CA ALA A 477 3.35 1.30 4.40
C ALA A 477 1.93 1.89 4.47
N ILE A 478 1.70 3.09 3.90
CA ILE A 478 0.38 3.75 3.91
C ILE A 478 -0.57 3.25 2.80
N VAL A 479 -0.10 2.43 1.87
CA VAL A 479 -0.86 1.99 0.69
C VAL A 479 -1.18 0.49 0.69
N GLY A 480 -0.98 -0.19 1.80
CA GLY A 480 -1.35 -1.60 1.96
C GLY A 480 -0.25 -2.48 2.56
N PRO A 481 -0.52 -3.78 2.73
CA PRO A 481 0.41 -4.73 3.35
C PRO A 481 1.79 -4.73 2.70
N MET A 482 2.85 -4.83 3.54
CA MET A 482 4.24 -4.71 3.11
C MET A 482 5.10 -5.82 3.67
N ASP A 483 5.70 -6.66 2.82
CA ASP A 483 6.65 -7.70 3.24
C ASP A 483 8.07 -7.16 3.39
N TYR A 484 8.31 -6.39 4.44
CA TYR A 484 9.63 -5.86 4.79
C TYR A 484 10.57 -6.94 5.33
N THR A 485 10.05 -8.04 5.89
CA THR A 485 10.78 -9.11 6.61
C THR A 485 11.61 -8.60 7.81
N PRO A 486 10.97 -8.02 8.85
CA PRO A 486 11.67 -7.48 10.02
C PRO A 486 12.23 -8.55 10.95
N GLY A 487 12.89 -8.16 12.02
CA GLY A 487 13.34 -9.07 13.08
C GLY A 487 14.79 -9.54 12.94
N GLY A 488 15.63 -8.82 12.22
CA GLY A 488 17.07 -9.06 12.26
C GLY A 488 17.62 -8.83 13.68
N PHE A 489 18.11 -9.89 14.35
CA PHE A 489 18.58 -9.85 15.74
C PHE A 489 20.11 -9.77 15.89
N ARG A 490 20.84 -9.72 14.78
CA ARG A 490 22.28 -9.39 14.75
C ARG A 490 22.47 -7.89 14.62
N ASN A 491 21.95 -7.17 15.62
CA ASN A 491 21.94 -5.71 15.66
C ASN A 491 23.34 -5.13 15.84
N THR A 492 23.64 -4.06 15.13
CA THR A 492 24.91 -3.33 15.23
C THR A 492 24.72 -1.85 14.96
N THR A 493 25.73 -1.03 15.27
CA THR A 493 25.72 0.36 14.88
C THR A 493 26.01 0.51 13.38
N PRO A 494 25.57 1.60 12.71
CA PRO A 494 25.93 1.86 11.32
C PRO A 494 27.44 1.82 11.06
N ALA A 495 28.27 2.31 12.01
CA ALA A 495 29.72 2.30 11.87
C ALA A 495 30.33 0.89 11.88
N ALA A 496 29.80 -0.01 12.71
CA ALA A 496 30.30 -1.39 12.86
C ALA A 496 29.67 -2.39 11.88
N PHE A 497 28.66 -1.98 11.12
CA PHE A 497 27.94 -2.85 10.17
C PHE A 497 28.83 -3.36 9.05
N LYS A 498 28.75 -4.66 8.80
CA LYS A 498 29.43 -5.33 7.69
C LYS A 498 28.39 -6.06 6.83
N VAL A 499 28.43 -5.80 5.53
CA VAL A 499 27.63 -6.55 4.54
C VAL A 499 28.01 -8.02 4.58
N ARG A 500 27.00 -8.89 4.76
CA ARG A 500 27.19 -10.35 4.79
C ARG A 500 25.98 -11.02 4.13
N HIS A 501 26.23 -11.83 3.13
CA HIS A 501 25.16 -12.57 2.46
C HIS A 501 24.56 -13.68 3.34
N THR A 502 25.34 -14.26 4.26
CA THR A 502 24.90 -15.29 5.21
C THR A 502 24.97 -14.72 6.63
N LEU A 503 23.94 -14.98 7.43
CA LEU A 503 23.78 -14.45 8.79
C LEU A 503 24.01 -12.93 8.82
N PRO A 504 23.24 -12.15 8.08
CA PRO A 504 23.43 -10.70 7.94
C PRO A 504 23.31 -9.98 9.29
N GLN A 505 23.78 -8.75 9.31
CA GLN A 505 23.55 -7.79 10.41
C GLN A 505 22.46 -6.80 10.00
N VAL A 506 21.94 -6.05 10.98
CA VAL A 506 21.05 -4.88 10.76
C VAL A 506 21.62 -3.66 11.47
N MET A 507 21.52 -2.48 10.82
CA MET A 507 22.08 -1.21 11.31
C MET A 507 21.16 -0.48 12.29
N THR A 508 20.31 -1.23 13.01
CA THR A 508 19.31 -0.68 13.93
C THR A 508 19.39 -1.39 15.27
N THR A 509 18.83 -0.77 16.30
CA THR A 509 18.69 -1.44 17.58
C THR A 509 17.67 -2.58 17.52
N ARG A 510 17.72 -3.45 18.52
CA ARG A 510 16.74 -4.49 18.75
C ARG A 510 15.33 -3.91 18.88
N ALA A 511 15.16 -2.86 19.65
CA ALA A 511 13.88 -2.23 19.89
C ALA A 511 13.26 -1.64 18.60
N GLN A 512 14.07 -1.11 17.67
CA GLN A 512 13.54 -0.68 16.37
C GLN A 512 13.07 -1.88 15.53
N GLN A 513 13.80 -3.00 15.51
CA GLN A 513 13.37 -4.22 14.81
C GLN A 513 12.04 -4.77 15.37
N LEU A 514 11.84 -4.70 16.69
CA LEU A 514 10.56 -5.04 17.31
C LEU A 514 9.43 -4.09 16.89
N ALA A 515 9.72 -2.79 16.85
CA ALA A 515 8.74 -1.76 16.49
C ALA A 515 8.18 -1.93 15.07
N MET A 516 8.97 -2.46 14.13
CA MET A 516 8.54 -2.72 12.75
C MET A 516 7.36 -3.71 12.69
N PHE A 517 7.25 -4.67 13.63
CA PHE A 517 6.11 -5.59 13.71
C PHE A 517 4.79 -4.92 14.07
N VAL A 518 4.84 -3.73 14.66
CA VAL A 518 3.67 -2.91 14.96
C VAL A 518 3.45 -1.86 13.87
N VAL A 519 4.52 -1.18 13.44
CA VAL A 519 4.42 -0.04 12.51
C VAL A 519 4.04 -0.49 11.11
N TYR A 520 4.63 -1.57 10.59
CA TYR A 520 4.36 -2.02 9.22
C TYR A 520 3.15 -2.94 9.15
N PRO A 521 2.15 -2.66 8.31
CA PRO A 521 1.02 -3.57 8.11
C PRO A 521 1.47 -4.78 7.30
N SER A 522 1.29 -5.98 7.83
CA SER A 522 1.50 -7.24 7.10
C SER A 522 0.79 -8.39 7.80
N PRO A 523 -0.28 -8.95 7.24
CA PRO A 523 -0.93 -10.15 7.78
C PRO A 523 -0.07 -11.42 7.76
N LEU A 524 1.00 -11.45 6.95
CA LEU A 524 2.07 -12.44 7.03
C LEU A 524 3.38 -11.72 7.34
N GLN A 525 3.96 -11.95 8.51
CA GLN A 525 5.24 -11.35 8.93
C GLN A 525 6.31 -12.42 9.11
N SER A 526 7.29 -12.44 8.21
CA SER A 526 8.44 -13.35 8.31
C SER A 526 9.49 -12.81 9.26
N LEU A 527 9.95 -13.65 10.22
CA LEU A 527 11.10 -13.34 11.05
C LEU A 527 12.39 -13.55 10.22
N ALA A 528 13.19 -12.50 10.08
CA ALA A 528 14.34 -12.51 9.19
C ALA A 528 15.45 -13.48 9.63
N ASP A 529 15.78 -13.54 10.93
CA ASP A 529 16.99 -14.20 11.40
C ASP A 529 16.84 -15.71 11.62
N ALA A 530 17.96 -16.41 11.80
CA ALA A 530 17.99 -17.81 12.13
C ALA A 530 17.44 -18.08 13.56
N PRO A 531 16.89 -19.27 13.85
CA PRO A 531 16.39 -19.66 15.18
C PRO A 531 17.33 -19.32 16.33
N SER A 532 18.63 -19.52 16.14
CA SER A 532 19.67 -19.24 17.14
C SER A 532 19.87 -17.77 17.48
N ALA A 533 19.28 -16.85 16.75
CA ALA A 533 19.30 -15.42 17.08
C ALA A 533 18.22 -15.04 18.11
N TYR A 534 17.15 -15.83 18.19
CA TYR A 534 16.01 -15.59 19.08
C TYR A 534 16.04 -16.44 20.34
N VAL A 535 16.63 -17.63 20.25
CA VAL A 535 16.70 -18.59 21.35
C VAL A 535 18.09 -19.23 21.35
N ASP A 536 18.78 -19.23 22.50
CA ASP A 536 20.07 -19.90 22.63
C ASP A 536 19.94 -21.45 22.74
N ALA A 537 21.07 -22.15 22.79
CA ALA A 537 21.10 -23.61 22.88
C ALA A 537 20.49 -24.15 24.18
N ALA A 538 20.44 -23.35 25.26
CA ALA A 538 19.83 -23.69 26.52
C ALA A 538 18.33 -23.39 26.59
N GLY A 539 17.78 -22.75 25.54
CA GLY A 539 16.37 -22.36 25.45
C GLY A 539 16.05 -21.00 26.03
N HIS A 540 17.04 -20.18 26.41
CA HIS A 540 16.80 -18.82 26.87
C HIS A 540 16.48 -17.91 25.70
N LEU A 541 15.48 -17.04 25.91
CA LEU A 541 15.08 -16.05 24.93
C LEU A 541 16.09 -14.89 24.87
N ALA A 542 16.49 -14.51 23.65
CA ALA A 542 17.21 -13.26 23.46
C ALA A 542 16.34 -12.06 23.85
N PRO A 543 16.92 -10.92 24.35
CA PRO A 543 16.17 -9.74 24.73
C PRO A 543 15.15 -9.30 23.67
N GLY A 544 13.88 -9.12 24.05
CA GLY A 544 12.77 -8.73 23.16
C GLY A 544 12.12 -9.89 22.37
N SER A 545 12.65 -11.13 22.44
CA SER A 545 12.01 -12.28 21.80
C SER A 545 10.65 -12.63 22.43
N ASP A 546 10.45 -12.31 23.69
CA ASP A 546 9.18 -12.44 24.39
C ASP A 546 8.10 -11.52 23.80
N PHE A 547 8.45 -10.29 23.42
CA PHE A 547 7.55 -9.41 22.68
C PHE A 547 7.16 -10.02 21.32
N LEU A 548 8.11 -10.55 20.55
CA LEU A 548 7.84 -11.18 19.25
C LEU A 548 6.87 -12.35 19.34
N ARG A 549 6.85 -13.07 20.44
CA ARG A 549 5.87 -14.15 20.67
C ARG A 549 4.44 -13.62 20.84
N LEU A 550 4.29 -12.41 21.41
CA LEU A 550 3.01 -11.82 21.81
C LEU A 550 2.39 -10.94 20.73
N VAL A 551 3.20 -10.23 19.94
CA VAL A 551 2.67 -9.31 18.91
C VAL A 551 1.91 -10.09 17.83
N PRO A 552 0.66 -9.69 17.48
CA PRO A 552 -0.10 -10.34 16.41
C PRO A 552 0.35 -9.85 15.03
N ALA A 553 -0.17 -10.47 13.96
CA ALA A 553 0.05 -10.06 12.57
C ALA A 553 -1.18 -9.36 11.93
N SER A 554 -2.27 -9.21 12.67
CA SER A 554 -3.48 -8.52 12.21
C SER A 554 -4.05 -7.65 13.31
N TRP A 555 -4.80 -6.62 12.91
CA TRP A 555 -5.19 -5.53 13.76
C TRP A 555 -6.66 -5.18 13.55
N ASP A 556 -7.36 -4.85 14.63
CA ASP A 556 -8.75 -4.38 14.60
C ASP A 556 -8.80 -2.85 14.39
N GLU A 557 -7.74 -2.14 14.83
CA GLU A 557 -7.70 -0.67 14.83
C GLU A 557 -6.25 -0.18 14.74
N THR A 558 -6.05 0.98 14.08
CA THR A 558 -4.74 1.60 13.89
C THR A 558 -4.82 3.10 14.10
N HIS A 559 -3.86 3.66 14.87
CA HIS A 559 -3.67 5.10 15.05
C HIS A 559 -2.22 5.49 14.77
N GLY A 560 -2.01 6.51 13.95
CA GLY A 560 -0.77 7.28 13.95
C GLY A 560 -0.81 8.22 15.14
N VAL A 561 0.01 7.96 16.14
CA VAL A 561 -0.11 8.61 17.45
C VAL A 561 0.66 9.92 17.52
N ALA A 562 1.90 9.88 17.04
CA ALA A 562 2.80 11.05 17.00
C ALA A 562 3.94 10.77 16.00
N GLY A 563 4.53 11.83 15.46
CA GLY A 563 5.64 11.66 14.52
C GLY A 563 6.23 12.97 14.07
N GLU A 564 7.35 12.88 13.38
CA GLU A 564 7.98 13.97 12.63
C GLU A 564 8.35 13.42 11.26
N TRP A 565 7.88 14.06 10.21
CA TRP A 565 8.02 13.64 8.83
C TRP A 565 9.42 13.12 8.48
N GLY A 566 9.50 11.81 8.20
CA GLY A 566 10.72 11.13 7.80
C GLY A 566 11.78 10.96 8.89
N ARG A 567 11.52 11.34 10.15
CA ARG A 567 12.49 11.30 11.26
C ARG A 567 12.14 10.32 12.36
N TRP A 568 10.90 10.25 12.76
CA TRP A 568 10.42 9.28 13.74
C TRP A 568 8.90 9.13 13.65
N ILE A 569 8.38 8.00 14.10
CA ILE A 569 6.94 7.74 14.14
C ILE A 569 6.58 6.87 15.34
N ALA A 570 5.40 7.09 15.89
CA ALA A 570 4.74 6.23 16.86
C ALA A 570 3.37 5.80 16.32
N VAL A 571 3.14 4.49 16.30
CA VAL A 571 1.89 3.87 15.83
C VAL A 571 1.32 3.01 16.94
N ALA A 572 0.03 3.14 17.23
CA ALA A 572 -0.70 2.27 18.14
C ALA A 572 -1.69 1.41 17.34
N ARG A 573 -1.72 0.11 17.65
CA ARG A 573 -2.62 -0.85 17.00
C ARG A 573 -3.29 -1.73 18.04
N ARG A 574 -4.59 -2.01 17.85
CA ARG A 574 -5.37 -2.86 18.74
C ARG A 574 -5.61 -4.24 18.13
N SER A 575 -5.50 -5.26 18.98
CA SER A 575 -5.95 -6.62 18.66
C SER A 575 -6.72 -7.16 19.87
N GLY A 576 -8.00 -7.42 19.69
CA GLY A 576 -8.92 -7.72 20.78
C GLY A 576 -9.01 -6.57 21.78
N LYS A 577 -8.70 -6.85 23.05
CA LYS A 577 -8.70 -5.85 24.12
C LYS A 577 -7.32 -5.20 24.37
N ARG A 578 -6.29 -5.63 23.65
CA ARG A 578 -4.90 -5.26 23.88
C ARG A 578 -4.43 -4.25 22.86
N TRP A 579 -3.69 -3.22 23.30
CA TRP A 579 -2.99 -2.31 22.43
C TRP A 579 -1.51 -2.64 22.35
N PHE A 580 -0.95 -2.39 21.18
CA PHE A 580 0.48 -2.48 20.89
C PHE A 580 0.95 -1.15 20.33
N VAL A 581 2.03 -0.61 20.89
CA VAL A 581 2.62 0.65 20.41
C VAL A 581 4.01 0.34 19.87
N GLY A 582 4.31 0.80 18.65
CA GLY A 582 5.63 0.73 18.03
C GLY A 582 6.15 2.14 17.76
N ILE A 583 7.39 2.39 18.15
CA ILE A 583 8.06 3.69 17.98
C ILE A 583 9.38 3.45 17.26
N MET A 584 9.61 4.17 16.15
CA MET A 584 10.82 4.06 15.33
C MET A 584 11.46 5.44 15.18
N GLY A 585 12.78 5.54 15.38
CA GLY A 585 13.58 6.74 15.16
C GLY A 585 14.64 6.55 14.06
N ASP A 586 15.08 7.67 13.46
CA ASP A 586 16.21 7.69 12.53
C ASP A 586 17.56 7.55 13.25
N GLU A 587 18.66 7.91 12.61
CA GLU A 587 20.01 7.84 13.15
C GLU A 587 20.30 8.86 14.28
N GLN A 588 19.33 9.75 14.61
CA GLN A 588 19.50 10.77 15.62
C GLN A 588 18.95 10.32 16.97
N ARG A 589 19.73 10.54 18.06
CA ARG A 589 19.23 10.40 19.43
C ARG A 589 18.16 11.44 19.69
N ARG A 590 17.05 11.03 20.31
CA ARG A 590 15.97 11.96 20.69
C ARG A 590 15.17 11.49 21.90
N ILE A 591 14.39 12.39 22.48
CA ILE A 591 13.35 12.05 23.45
C ILE A 591 12.03 12.46 22.81
N VAL A 592 11.16 11.49 22.58
CA VAL A 592 9.84 11.70 21.97
C VAL A 592 8.75 11.67 23.04
N THR A 593 7.68 12.42 22.83
CA THR A 593 6.51 12.42 23.72
C THR A 593 5.38 11.66 23.04
N ILE A 594 4.88 10.62 23.69
CA ILE A 594 3.81 9.77 23.18
C ILE A 594 2.53 10.08 23.96
N PRO A 595 1.50 10.66 23.35
CA PRO A 595 0.19 10.81 23.94
C PRO A 595 -0.59 9.49 23.87
N PHE A 596 -1.36 9.20 24.92
CA PHE A 596 -2.19 8.00 25.01
C PHE A 596 -3.69 8.34 24.93
N ASP A 597 -4.05 9.32 24.11
CA ASP A 597 -5.43 9.78 23.90
C ASP A 597 -6.30 8.76 23.15
N PHE A 598 -5.67 7.76 22.49
CA PHE A 598 -6.34 6.64 21.82
C PHE A 598 -6.86 5.55 22.78
N LEU A 599 -6.47 5.60 24.05
CA LEU A 599 -6.98 4.66 25.05
C LEU A 599 -8.39 5.09 25.48
N GLY A 600 -9.28 4.12 25.67
CA GLY A 600 -10.54 4.38 26.35
C GLY A 600 -10.33 4.64 27.85
N SER A 601 -11.43 5.05 28.52
CA SER A 601 -11.45 5.28 29.95
C SER A 601 -10.98 4.06 30.75
N GLY A 602 -10.33 4.30 31.91
CA GLY A 602 -9.83 3.24 32.77
C GLY A 602 -8.31 3.27 32.96
N ARG A 603 -7.80 2.20 33.54
CA ARG A 603 -6.37 2.00 33.77
C ARG A 603 -5.84 0.91 32.84
N TRP A 604 -4.61 1.08 32.40
CA TRP A 604 -3.95 0.15 31.50
C TRP A 604 -2.61 -0.25 32.07
N GLN A 605 -2.35 -1.54 32.17
CA GLN A 605 -1.05 -2.09 32.54
C GLN A 605 -0.14 -2.06 31.32
N MET A 606 0.97 -1.34 31.43
CA MET A 606 1.96 -1.19 30.39
C MET A 606 3.17 -2.10 30.64
N ARG A 607 3.58 -2.81 29.61
CA ARG A 607 4.89 -3.46 29.50
C ARG A 607 5.60 -2.87 28.28
N ALA A 608 6.82 -2.38 28.47
CA ALA A 608 7.59 -1.74 27.41
C ALA A 608 8.99 -2.38 27.28
N TRP A 609 9.48 -2.43 26.05
CA TRP A 609 10.85 -2.79 25.68
C TRP A 609 11.41 -1.58 24.92
N VAL A 610 12.38 -0.91 25.52
CA VAL A 610 13.04 0.27 24.94
C VAL A 610 14.49 -0.05 24.63
N ASP A 611 15.19 0.86 23.94
CA ASP A 611 16.61 0.73 23.65
C ASP A 611 17.42 0.53 24.94
N GLY A 612 18.31 -0.50 24.92
CA GLY A 612 19.24 -0.79 26.01
C GLY A 612 20.60 -0.12 25.84
N GLY A 613 21.59 -0.59 26.59
CA GLY A 613 22.95 -0.05 26.55
C GLY A 613 23.74 -0.39 25.27
N LYS A 614 23.36 -1.44 24.56
CA LYS A 614 23.93 -1.89 23.28
C LYS A 614 22.82 -2.08 22.24
N PRO A 615 23.12 -2.05 20.94
CA PRO A 615 22.11 -2.28 19.90
C PRO A 615 21.35 -3.62 20.03
N THR A 616 21.95 -4.62 20.63
CA THR A 616 21.38 -5.95 20.89
C THR A 616 20.49 -6.05 22.11
N ASP A 617 20.48 -5.02 22.96
CA ASP A 617 19.81 -5.07 24.24
C ASP A 617 18.47 -4.33 24.21
N THR A 618 17.54 -4.77 25.06
CA THR A 618 16.33 -4.02 25.39
C THR A 618 16.25 -3.87 26.92
N ALA A 619 15.82 -2.69 27.36
CA ALA A 619 15.47 -2.45 28.76
C ALA A 619 13.95 -2.59 28.93
N GLY A 620 13.54 -3.37 29.93
CA GLY A 620 12.13 -3.57 30.27
C GLY A 620 11.61 -2.51 31.23
N HIS A 621 10.41 -1.99 30.98
CA HIS A 621 9.70 -1.09 31.88
C HIS A 621 8.26 -1.55 32.08
N TRP A 622 7.74 -1.36 33.29
CA TRP A 622 6.37 -1.70 33.66
C TRP A 622 5.74 -0.49 34.35
N GLY A 623 4.46 -0.31 34.15
CA GLY A 623 3.76 0.80 34.77
C GLY A 623 2.27 0.76 34.49
N THR A 624 1.56 1.72 35.04
CA THR A 624 0.13 1.93 34.78
C THR A 624 -0.05 3.28 34.10
N ILE A 625 -0.82 3.31 33.03
CA ILE A 625 -1.17 4.53 32.29
C ILE A 625 -2.67 4.67 32.15
N ARG A 626 -3.13 5.85 31.73
CA ARG A 626 -4.53 6.20 31.47
C ARG A 626 -4.61 7.02 30.20
N GLU A 627 -5.80 7.15 29.68
CA GLU A 627 -6.12 8.15 28.65
C GLU A 627 -5.57 9.52 29.04
N GLY A 628 -5.05 10.29 28.08
CA GLY A 628 -4.43 11.59 28.29
C GLY A 628 -3.02 11.57 28.92
N THR A 629 -2.49 10.40 29.30
CA THR A 629 -1.09 10.28 29.73
C THR A 629 -0.16 10.69 28.60
N LYS A 630 0.90 11.45 28.91
CA LYS A 630 1.99 11.79 27.98
C LYS A 630 3.28 11.20 28.49
N LEU A 631 3.80 10.18 27.80
CA LEU A 631 5.02 9.47 28.19
C LEU A 631 6.22 9.98 27.39
N ARG A 632 7.30 10.34 28.06
CA ARG A 632 8.58 10.67 27.42
C ARG A 632 9.39 9.40 27.20
N VAL A 633 9.73 9.08 25.96
CA VAL A 633 10.46 7.87 25.56
C VAL A 633 11.80 8.28 24.95
N PRO A 634 12.93 7.89 25.56
CA PRO A 634 14.24 8.08 24.94
C PRO A 634 14.45 7.07 23.80
N LEU A 635 14.93 7.53 22.66
CA LEU A 635 15.35 6.71 21.53
C LEU A 635 16.87 6.87 21.34
N ALA A 636 17.57 5.75 21.26
CA ALA A 636 18.97 5.74 20.85
C ALA A 636 19.11 6.10 19.35
N PRO A 637 20.32 6.41 18.84
CA PRO A 637 20.56 6.47 17.40
C PRO A 637 20.16 5.16 16.72
N SER A 638 19.38 5.23 15.65
CA SER A 638 18.79 4.07 14.95
C SER A 638 17.90 3.21 15.86
N GLY A 639 17.27 3.83 16.86
CA GLY A 639 16.57 3.20 17.95
C GLY A 639 15.06 3.15 17.80
N GLY A 640 14.44 2.55 18.83
CA GLY A 640 13.00 2.40 18.89
C GLY A 640 12.50 1.96 20.28
N ALA A 641 11.20 1.73 20.36
CA ALA A 641 10.55 1.15 21.51
C ALA A 641 9.28 0.41 21.11
N VAL A 642 8.89 -0.58 21.89
CA VAL A 642 7.56 -1.20 21.79
C VAL A 642 6.90 -1.29 23.15
N MET A 643 5.56 -1.26 23.14
CA MET A 643 4.76 -1.38 24.35
C MET A 643 3.58 -2.32 24.11
N ILE A 644 3.16 -3.02 25.14
CA ILE A 644 1.90 -3.76 25.22
C ILE A 644 1.09 -3.15 26.36
N LEU A 645 -0.18 -2.88 26.08
CA LEU A 645 -1.12 -2.28 27.04
C LEU A 645 -2.29 -3.24 27.20
N ASP A 646 -2.44 -3.76 28.41
CA ASP A 646 -3.55 -4.62 28.81
C ASP A 646 -4.53 -3.81 29.69
N PRO A 647 -5.86 -3.96 29.55
CA PRO A 647 -6.81 -3.39 30.52
C PRO A 647 -6.46 -3.87 31.93
N ALA A 648 -6.46 -2.95 32.92
CA ALA A 648 -6.11 -3.26 34.32
C ALA A 648 -7.28 -3.91 35.07
#